data_ca90bba638862c1ba634470cdd497614
#
_entry.id   ca90bba638862c1ba634470cdd497614
#
_cell.length_a   1.000
_cell.length_b   1.000
_cell.length_c   1.000
_cell.angle_alpha   90.00
_cell.angle_beta   90.00
_cell.angle_gamma   90.00
#
_symmetry.space_group_name_H-M   'P 1'
#
loop_
_entity.id
_entity.type
_entity.pdbx_description
1 polymer ?
#
loop_
_entity_poly.entity_id
_entity_poly.type
_entity_poly.pdbx_seq_one_letter_code
_entity_poly.pdbx_strand_id
1 'polypeptide(L)'
;MPASSTTRRSSADANANVRLAESSDEAEEFLPEPTTIRHDYPDSSHTNRRPPILDPDRWQVNGRTDGKAFDICGKLLCTGSYHTRIFDLGTGEEILDLNHGETVKSTSVVFKPGNDINSEGKRIWIGNNIGDLQEIDLETRVTIAQSSAHNRTEIHKILRHHKELWTLDEAGRLFVWPADESGVPNMKYSPISHKLLAKPTYAMVVEDTLWVASGREIRIYKPGRESSFNVLKSPLPAVQGAGDVTCGTYSAEDGGRVYVGHADGKVTIYSLQNYSCLGSIKVSDYKINAMTMVGNKLWAVYKTGKVYVYDTASTPWKVNKDWKAHEGPATGILLDPSSVWLLGRSQVATTGHDGYVRLWDGMLEDDWVEANMHARDQEYCTFRDVRAAVTTWNCGATNPIMLNTHFIADAIHADKPDPPEILVFGFQEVVDLEDRTVTAKSIFGFGKKKENKAADQQQHQSKVYREWRDYLTRCVRKYIPAHEYMEIHTSSLVGLFSCIFVRKEERSNIVKDARQEVKCGMGGHYGNKGALLCRFVLDSSSLCFINCHLAAGQSHSAHRNNDVATILEAEGLPSEPNLDMRSSLYVGGGDGKQILDHEICILNGDLNYRIDAMPRNIVVKHVESNELSKLLDRDQLNISRKRVAGFRLAPFTELPITFPPTYKYDVGSDKYDSSEKKRSPAWCDRLLFRSPAGRVKQLEYRRHEGVYYSDHRPVSGVFKITVKKVDEGKRKQTLKSAYADFEKMRKKMLEDGCVKYLVNSFGIDRDEARRLIRGAK
;
A
#
# COMPACT_ATOMS: atom_id res chain seq x y z
N MET A 1 -30.39 -56.13 0.30
CA MET A 1 -29.86 -57.41 -0.19
C MET A 1 -29.90 -57.47 -1.70
N PRO A 2 -28.95 -58.07 -2.40
CA PRO A 2 -27.51 -58.21 -2.12
C PRO A 2 -26.65 -57.59 -3.27
N ALA A 3 -25.44 -57.29 -3.06
CA ALA A 3 -24.15 -58.00 -3.14
C ALA A 3 -23.45 -57.82 -4.50
N SER A 4 -22.30 -57.32 -4.48
CA SER A 4 -20.91 -57.80 -4.44
C SER A 4 -20.34 -58.24 -5.77
N SER A 5 -19.15 -57.82 -6.12
CA SER A 5 -17.88 -58.57 -6.09
C SER A 5 -16.83 -57.87 -7.02
N THR A 6 -15.73 -57.48 -6.49
CA THR A 6 -14.34 -58.01 -6.43
C THR A 6 -13.81 -58.76 -7.61
N THR A 7 -12.61 -58.33 -8.07
CA THR A 7 -11.37 -59.13 -8.38
C THR A 7 -10.34 -58.23 -9.01
N ARG A 8 -9.18 -58.02 -8.52
CA ARG A 8 -7.89 -58.65 -8.18
C ARG A 8 -7.06 -59.18 -9.35
N ARG A 9 -5.78 -58.79 -9.31
CA ARG A 9 -4.50 -59.38 -9.77
C ARG A 9 -4.08 -59.12 -11.21
N SER A 10 -2.76 -59.00 -11.58
CA SER A 10 -1.47 -59.29 -10.91
C SER A 10 -0.30 -58.75 -11.79
N SER A 11 0.74 -58.25 -11.16
CA SER A 11 2.17 -58.45 -11.23
C SER A 11 2.81 -58.92 -12.55
N ALA A 12 3.94 -58.31 -12.88
CA ALA A 12 5.21 -59.03 -13.13
C ALA A 12 6.42 -58.08 -13.33
N ASP A 13 7.51 -58.49 -12.74
CA ASP A 13 8.84 -57.92 -12.63
C ASP A 13 9.62 -57.78 -13.98
N ALA A 14 10.58 -56.88 -14.01
CA ALA A 14 11.89 -57.10 -14.62
C ALA A 14 12.97 -56.15 -14.06
N ASN A 15 13.94 -56.78 -13.43
CA ASN A 15 15.22 -56.24 -12.98
C ASN A 15 16.10 -55.74 -14.14
N ALA A 16 16.85 -54.64 -13.93
CA ALA A 16 18.15 -54.41 -14.51
C ALA A 16 19.00 -53.41 -13.71
N ASN A 17 19.99 -53.95 -13.09
CA ASN A 17 21.30 -53.51 -12.65
C ASN A 17 21.63 -51.99 -12.53
N VAL A 18 21.91 -51.63 -11.30
CA VAL A 18 22.51 -50.40 -10.77
C VAL A 18 24.03 -50.45 -10.95
N ARG A 19 24.61 -49.38 -11.44
CA ARG A 19 25.97 -48.97 -11.14
C ARG A 19 25.94 -47.83 -10.13
N LEU A 20 26.52 -48.08 -8.98
CA LEU A 20 26.78 -47.14 -7.91
C LEU A 20 27.79 -46.10 -8.42
N ALA A 21 27.41 -44.84 -8.45
CA ALA A 21 28.30 -43.70 -8.39
C ALA A 21 28.09 -43.09 -6.98
N GLU A 22 29.12 -43.16 -6.17
CA GLU A 22 29.22 -42.43 -4.92
C GLU A 22 29.28 -40.94 -5.26
N SER A 23 28.19 -40.20 -5.00
CA SER A 23 28.18 -38.76 -4.88
C SER A 23 28.01 -38.44 -3.41
N SER A 24 28.95 -37.72 -2.84
CA SER A 24 28.88 -37.12 -1.53
C SER A 24 27.71 -36.13 -1.53
N ASP A 25 26.51 -36.59 -1.10
CA ASP A 25 25.42 -35.73 -0.73
C ASP A 25 25.75 -35.09 0.63
N GLU A 26 26.28 -33.86 0.59
CA GLU A 26 26.12 -32.93 1.68
C GLU A 26 24.61 -32.73 1.78
N ALA A 27 24.00 -33.27 2.81
CA ALA A 27 22.61 -33.03 3.15
C ALA A 27 22.44 -31.52 3.38
N GLU A 28 21.94 -30.78 2.41
CA GLU A 28 21.40 -29.46 2.63
C GLU A 28 20.31 -29.58 3.70
N GLU A 29 20.62 -29.15 4.91
CA GLU A 29 19.66 -29.07 6.01
C GLU A 29 18.52 -28.18 5.54
N PHE A 30 17.36 -28.76 5.28
CA PHE A 30 16.15 -28.07 4.84
C PHE A 30 15.70 -27.15 5.97
N LEU A 31 16.14 -25.89 5.94
CA LEU A 31 15.63 -24.86 6.84
C LEU A 31 14.16 -24.60 6.46
N PRO A 32 13.27 -24.51 7.42
CA PRO A 32 11.86 -24.20 7.13
C PRO A 32 11.75 -22.84 6.48
N GLU A 33 10.94 -22.77 5.42
CA GLU A 33 10.67 -21.49 4.75
C GLU A 33 9.99 -20.49 5.70
N PRO A 34 10.19 -19.16 5.47
CA PRO A 34 9.53 -18.12 6.25
C PRO A 34 8.01 -18.33 6.28
N THR A 35 7.41 -18.13 7.44
CA THR A 35 5.97 -18.36 7.63
C THR A 35 5.14 -17.42 6.76
N THR A 36 4.42 -17.94 5.78
CA THR A 36 3.47 -17.16 4.99
C THR A 36 2.26 -16.80 5.84
N ILE A 37 2.07 -15.50 6.10
CA ILE A 37 0.94 -14.99 6.87
C ILE A 37 -0.25 -14.78 5.94
N ARG A 38 -1.40 -15.40 6.25
CA ARG A 38 -2.67 -15.12 5.56
C ARG A 38 -3.20 -13.79 6.05
N HIS A 39 -3.49 -12.87 5.12
CA HIS A 39 -4.04 -11.55 5.41
C HIS A 39 -5.57 -11.58 5.31
N ASP A 40 -6.24 -10.92 6.26
CA ASP A 40 -7.70 -10.69 6.22
C ASP A 40 -8.07 -9.46 5.37
N TYR A 41 -7.09 -8.81 4.73
CA TYR A 41 -7.20 -7.61 3.90
C TYR A 41 -6.27 -7.72 2.68
N PRO A 42 -6.37 -6.80 1.68
CA PRO A 42 -5.51 -6.85 0.50
C PRO A 42 -4.02 -6.85 0.82
N ASP A 43 -3.28 -7.69 0.09
CA ASP A 43 -1.82 -7.79 0.23
C ASP A 43 -1.14 -6.54 -0.33
N SER A 44 -0.41 -5.83 0.53
CA SER A 44 0.35 -4.62 0.19
C SER A 44 1.87 -4.83 0.13
N SER A 45 2.34 -6.09 0.05
CA SER A 45 3.76 -6.44 0.13
C SER A 45 4.62 -5.83 -0.97
N HIS A 46 4.04 -5.62 -2.15
CA HIS A 46 4.74 -5.14 -3.35
C HIS A 46 4.08 -3.90 -3.97
N THR A 47 3.58 -3.01 -3.12
CA THR A 47 2.89 -1.80 -3.56
C THR A 47 3.86 -0.80 -4.19
N ASN A 48 3.55 -0.33 -5.40
CA ASN A 48 4.23 0.80 -6.03
C ASN A 48 3.68 2.13 -5.46
N ARG A 49 4.58 3.08 -5.14
CA ARG A 49 4.20 4.36 -4.51
C ARG A 49 4.42 5.58 -5.40
N ARG A 50 4.98 5.39 -6.59
CA ARG A 50 5.13 6.50 -7.55
C ARG A 50 3.77 6.90 -8.07
N PRO A 51 3.40 8.20 -8.02
CA PRO A 51 2.19 8.69 -8.67
C PRO A 51 2.24 8.36 -10.18
N PRO A 52 1.17 7.80 -10.78
CA PRO A 52 1.11 7.54 -12.23
C PRO A 52 0.75 8.83 -12.98
N ILE A 53 1.68 9.78 -13.02
CA ILE A 53 1.47 11.10 -13.62
C ILE A 53 1.34 10.95 -15.14
N LEU A 54 0.25 11.48 -15.69
CA LEU A 54 -0.06 11.36 -17.10
C LEU A 54 0.81 12.30 -17.98
N ASP A 55 1.03 13.52 -17.50
CA ASP A 55 1.85 14.54 -18.14
C ASP A 55 2.50 15.38 -17.03
N PRO A 56 3.85 15.34 -16.87
CA PRO A 56 4.54 16.05 -15.81
C PRO A 56 4.27 17.55 -15.75
N ASP A 57 4.02 18.18 -16.90
CA ASP A 57 3.79 19.61 -16.98
C ASP A 57 2.32 20.02 -16.74
N ARG A 58 1.38 19.08 -16.93
CA ARG A 58 -0.07 19.36 -16.94
C ARG A 58 -0.91 18.33 -16.21
N TRP A 59 -0.40 17.77 -15.12
CA TRP A 59 -1.07 16.73 -14.36
C TRP A 59 -2.10 17.26 -13.35
N GLN A 60 -2.17 18.57 -13.12
CA GLN A 60 -3.10 19.17 -12.16
C GLN A 60 -3.65 20.51 -12.62
N VAL A 61 -4.91 20.75 -12.25
CA VAL A 61 -5.63 22.00 -12.49
C VAL A 61 -6.21 22.48 -11.16
N ASN A 62 -6.06 23.78 -10.85
CA ASN A 62 -6.74 24.38 -9.72
C ASN A 62 -8.22 24.62 -10.07
N GLY A 63 -9.06 23.63 -9.78
CA GLY A 63 -10.50 23.65 -10.08
C GLY A 63 -11.31 24.59 -9.17
N ARG A 64 -10.70 25.11 -8.09
CA ARG A 64 -11.36 25.94 -7.07
C ARG A 64 -12.71 25.38 -6.64
N THR A 65 -12.76 24.07 -6.46
CA THR A 65 -13.98 23.29 -6.18
C THR A 65 -13.89 22.61 -4.81
N ASP A 66 -15.06 22.28 -4.22
CA ASP A 66 -15.13 21.40 -3.06
C ASP A 66 -15.01 19.90 -3.42
N GLY A 67 -14.77 19.62 -4.70
CA GLY A 67 -14.46 18.30 -5.22
C GLY A 67 -15.64 17.33 -5.32
N LYS A 68 -16.89 17.80 -5.21
CA LYS A 68 -18.07 16.92 -5.25
C LYS A 68 -18.67 16.77 -6.65
N ALA A 69 -18.80 17.88 -7.37
CA ALA A 69 -19.34 17.91 -8.70
C ALA A 69 -18.23 18.18 -9.72
N PHE A 70 -17.90 17.21 -10.53
CA PHE A 70 -16.97 17.37 -11.65
C PHE A 70 -17.23 16.29 -12.69
N ASP A 71 -16.88 16.59 -13.95
CA ASP A 71 -16.91 15.66 -15.06
C ASP A 71 -15.79 16.00 -16.06
N ILE A 72 -15.40 15.02 -16.86
CA ILE A 72 -14.30 15.13 -17.81
C ILE A 72 -14.68 14.48 -19.15
N CYS A 73 -14.33 15.15 -20.25
CA CYS A 73 -14.52 14.63 -21.60
C CYS A 73 -13.32 15.03 -22.47
N GLY A 74 -12.40 14.10 -22.70
CA GLY A 74 -11.18 14.35 -23.45
C GLY A 74 -10.32 15.46 -22.83
N LYS A 75 -10.20 16.59 -23.54
CA LYS A 75 -9.45 17.76 -23.09
C LYS A 75 -10.23 18.69 -22.16
N LEU A 76 -11.51 18.46 -21.96
CA LEU A 76 -12.38 19.37 -21.21
C LEU A 76 -12.65 18.83 -19.81
N LEU A 77 -12.42 19.66 -18.81
CA LEU A 77 -12.77 19.41 -17.42
C LEU A 77 -13.85 20.42 -16.99
N CYS A 78 -14.92 19.93 -16.39
CA CYS A 78 -15.92 20.76 -15.72
C CYS A 78 -15.87 20.54 -14.21
N THR A 79 -15.90 21.62 -13.42
CA THR A 79 -16.05 21.59 -11.97
C THR A 79 -17.25 22.42 -11.56
N GLY A 80 -18.06 21.93 -10.61
CA GLY A 80 -19.25 22.59 -10.09
C GLY A 80 -19.13 22.88 -8.60
N SER A 81 -19.59 24.07 -8.23
CA SER A 81 -19.78 24.56 -6.85
C SER A 81 -20.67 25.81 -6.92
N TYR A 82 -20.39 26.89 -6.16
CA TYR A 82 -20.99 28.22 -6.34
C TYR A 82 -20.61 28.87 -7.68
N HIS A 83 -19.57 28.33 -8.30
CA HIS A 83 -19.18 28.58 -9.67
C HIS A 83 -19.14 27.26 -10.44
N THR A 84 -19.55 27.27 -11.70
CA THR A 84 -19.25 26.19 -12.64
C THR A 84 -18.15 26.66 -13.57
N ARG A 85 -17.02 25.93 -13.56
CA ARG A 85 -15.85 26.29 -14.38
C ARG A 85 -15.51 25.20 -15.35
N ILE A 86 -15.07 25.62 -16.52
CA ILE A 86 -14.62 24.72 -17.57
C ILE A 86 -13.17 25.06 -17.91
N PHE A 87 -12.34 24.02 -17.96
CA PHE A 87 -10.91 24.14 -18.26
C PHE A 87 -10.56 23.32 -19.50
N ASP A 88 -9.66 23.86 -20.34
CA ASP A 88 -8.97 23.08 -21.35
C ASP A 88 -7.71 22.46 -20.72
N LEU A 89 -7.68 21.14 -20.61
CA LEU A 89 -6.56 20.39 -20.02
C LEU A 89 -5.31 20.40 -20.93
N GLY A 90 -5.47 20.72 -22.22
CA GLY A 90 -4.36 20.84 -23.16
C GLY A 90 -3.58 22.14 -23.00
N THR A 91 -4.26 23.25 -22.68
CA THR A 91 -3.66 24.57 -22.45
C THR A 91 -3.54 24.92 -20.98
N GLY A 92 -4.35 24.30 -20.11
CA GLY A 92 -4.51 24.66 -18.70
C GLY A 92 -5.37 25.90 -18.46
N GLU A 93 -5.98 26.46 -19.50
CA GLU A 93 -6.76 27.70 -19.46
C GLU A 93 -8.19 27.43 -18.97
N GLU A 94 -8.72 28.41 -18.20
CA GLU A 94 -10.15 28.46 -17.86
C GLU A 94 -10.92 29.05 -19.03
N ILE A 95 -11.79 28.21 -19.64
CA ILE A 95 -12.60 28.57 -20.81
C ILE A 95 -13.85 29.36 -20.40
N LEU A 96 -14.44 29.00 -19.26
CA LEU A 96 -15.72 29.52 -18.78
C LEU A 96 -15.74 29.51 -17.25
N ASP A 97 -16.21 30.62 -16.65
CA ASP A 97 -16.58 30.73 -15.23
C ASP A 97 -18.00 31.28 -15.12
N LEU A 98 -18.93 30.45 -14.64
CA LEU A 98 -20.30 30.85 -14.37
C LEU A 98 -20.52 31.01 -12.88
N ASN A 99 -20.72 32.22 -12.44
CA ASN A 99 -21.06 32.52 -11.05
C ASN A 99 -22.58 32.36 -10.83
N HIS A 100 -22.97 31.46 -9.92
CA HIS A 100 -24.37 31.19 -9.57
C HIS A 100 -24.86 32.05 -8.39
N GLY A 101 -24.01 32.92 -7.85
CA GLY A 101 -24.28 33.71 -6.63
C GLY A 101 -23.98 32.93 -5.35
N GLU A 102 -24.29 33.50 -4.19
CA GLU A 102 -23.91 32.99 -2.87
C GLU A 102 -24.79 31.83 -2.36
N THR A 103 -25.97 31.64 -2.93
CA THR A 103 -26.98 30.68 -2.44
C THR A 103 -27.22 29.50 -3.37
N VAL A 104 -26.92 29.65 -4.64
CA VAL A 104 -27.10 28.59 -5.66
C VAL A 104 -25.77 27.87 -5.87
N LYS A 105 -25.82 26.55 -5.74
CA LYS A 105 -24.65 25.69 -5.87
C LYS A 105 -24.91 24.60 -6.89
N SER A 106 -24.02 24.42 -7.84
CA SER A 106 -24.00 23.27 -8.73
C SER A 106 -23.70 22.01 -7.94
N THR A 107 -24.59 21.05 -7.92
CA THR A 107 -24.49 19.79 -7.16
C THR A 107 -24.15 18.60 -8.04
N SER A 108 -24.44 18.71 -9.35
CA SER A 108 -24.07 17.70 -10.34
C SER A 108 -23.80 18.35 -11.70
N VAL A 109 -22.78 17.89 -12.38
CA VAL A 109 -22.41 18.32 -13.74
C VAL A 109 -22.11 17.09 -14.59
N VAL A 110 -22.47 17.16 -15.89
CA VAL A 110 -22.18 16.09 -16.84
C VAL A 110 -22.04 16.65 -18.24
N PHE A 111 -21.06 16.18 -19.02
CA PHE A 111 -21.02 16.45 -20.45
C PHE A 111 -22.19 15.73 -21.14
N LYS A 112 -23.00 16.50 -21.84
CA LYS A 112 -24.15 15.99 -22.58
C LYS A 112 -23.68 15.03 -23.68
N PRO A 113 -24.31 13.86 -23.82
CA PRO A 113 -24.03 12.96 -24.95
C PRO A 113 -24.12 13.67 -26.29
N GLY A 114 -23.15 13.42 -27.18
CA GLY A 114 -23.22 13.83 -28.56
C GLY A 114 -24.14 12.92 -29.39
N ASN A 115 -24.63 13.41 -30.52
CA ASN A 115 -25.31 12.57 -31.48
C ASN A 115 -24.35 11.56 -32.15
N ASP A 116 -23.09 11.93 -32.25
CA ASP A 116 -21.97 11.09 -32.70
C ASP A 116 -20.73 11.33 -31.83
N ILE A 117 -19.69 10.56 -32.08
CA ILE A 117 -18.44 10.60 -31.30
C ILE A 117 -17.73 11.96 -31.39
N ASN A 118 -17.83 12.65 -32.54
CA ASN A 118 -17.15 13.93 -32.78
C ASN A 118 -17.89 15.11 -32.15
N SER A 119 -19.13 14.92 -31.74
CA SER A 119 -19.96 15.92 -31.08
C SER A 119 -19.94 15.81 -29.53
N GLU A 120 -19.21 14.83 -28.98
CA GLU A 120 -18.97 14.72 -27.54
C GLU A 120 -18.22 15.95 -27.00
N GLY A 121 -18.55 16.35 -25.76
CA GLY A 121 -17.89 17.46 -25.08
C GLY A 121 -18.31 18.87 -25.54
N LYS A 122 -19.25 19.02 -26.48
CA LYS A 122 -19.71 20.34 -26.96
C LYS A 122 -20.69 21.03 -26.02
N ARG A 123 -21.39 20.27 -25.19
CA ARG A 123 -22.43 20.78 -24.28
C ARG A 123 -22.33 20.15 -22.92
N ILE A 124 -22.81 20.89 -21.92
CA ILE A 124 -22.81 20.43 -20.55
C ILE A 124 -24.18 20.68 -19.89
N TRP A 125 -24.59 19.73 -19.05
CA TRP A 125 -25.73 19.88 -18.16
C TRP A 125 -25.28 20.12 -16.74
N ILE A 126 -25.91 21.10 -16.08
CA ILE A 126 -25.63 21.50 -14.69
C ILE A 126 -26.91 21.37 -13.90
N GLY A 127 -26.89 20.62 -12.81
CA GLY A 127 -27.94 20.54 -11.82
C GLY A 127 -27.54 21.24 -10.52
N ASN A 128 -28.47 21.91 -9.86
CA ASN A 128 -28.18 22.70 -8.68
C ASN A 128 -29.00 22.30 -7.45
N ASN A 129 -28.68 22.95 -6.31
CA ASN A 129 -29.30 22.71 -5.01
C ASN A 129 -30.75 23.24 -4.88
N ILE A 130 -31.22 24.03 -5.84
CA ILE A 130 -32.60 24.52 -5.89
C ILE A 130 -33.45 23.83 -6.96
N GLY A 131 -32.94 22.75 -7.57
CA GLY A 131 -33.69 21.90 -8.50
C GLY A 131 -33.77 22.42 -9.93
N ASP A 132 -32.93 23.37 -10.32
CA ASP A 132 -32.86 23.83 -11.69
C ASP A 132 -31.77 23.06 -12.45
N LEU A 133 -32.07 22.77 -13.71
CA LEU A 133 -31.15 22.23 -14.71
C LEU A 133 -30.84 23.31 -15.73
N GLN A 134 -29.60 23.40 -16.16
CA GLN A 134 -29.14 24.28 -17.22
C GLN A 134 -28.34 23.50 -18.25
N GLU A 135 -28.56 23.79 -19.55
CA GLU A 135 -27.73 23.31 -20.65
C GLU A 135 -26.91 24.47 -21.22
N ILE A 136 -25.60 24.28 -21.26
CA ILE A 136 -24.66 25.28 -21.77
C ILE A 136 -24.01 24.74 -23.02
N ASP A 137 -23.98 25.57 -24.04
CA ASP A 137 -23.19 25.33 -25.25
C ASP A 137 -21.80 25.93 -25.06
N LEU A 138 -20.76 25.09 -25.18
CA LEU A 138 -19.37 25.46 -24.87
C LEU A 138 -18.69 26.23 -26.01
N GLU A 139 -19.19 26.15 -27.23
CA GLU A 139 -18.69 26.93 -28.37
C GLU A 139 -19.14 28.38 -28.26
N THR A 140 -20.42 28.61 -28.00
CA THR A 140 -21.00 29.95 -27.84
C THR A 140 -20.88 30.49 -26.40
N ARG A 141 -20.61 29.64 -25.43
CA ARG A 141 -20.49 29.95 -23.99
C ARG A 141 -21.77 30.54 -23.36
N VAL A 142 -22.93 30.17 -23.89
CA VAL A 142 -24.23 30.65 -23.39
C VAL A 142 -25.11 29.49 -22.89
N THR A 143 -25.98 29.80 -21.95
CA THR A 143 -27.07 28.90 -21.54
C THR A 143 -28.13 28.86 -22.64
N ILE A 144 -28.35 27.71 -23.25
CA ILE A 144 -29.25 27.50 -24.37
C ILE A 144 -30.60 26.87 -23.98
N ALA A 145 -30.66 26.25 -22.83
CA ALA A 145 -31.89 25.69 -22.25
C ALA A 145 -31.84 25.67 -20.73
N GLN A 146 -33.02 25.73 -20.11
CA GLN A 146 -33.18 25.67 -18.66
C GLN A 146 -34.47 24.94 -18.30
N SER A 147 -34.49 24.20 -17.18
CA SER A 147 -35.68 23.50 -16.70
C SER A 147 -35.69 23.44 -15.17
N SER A 148 -36.85 23.68 -14.57
CA SER A 148 -37.12 23.58 -13.12
C SER A 148 -37.95 22.35 -12.78
N ALA A 149 -37.80 21.25 -13.52
CA ALA A 149 -38.59 20.01 -13.38
C ALA A 149 -38.52 19.44 -11.95
N HIS A 150 -37.42 19.59 -11.26
CA HIS A 150 -37.22 19.12 -9.88
C HIS A 150 -37.86 20.00 -8.79
N ASN A 151 -38.51 21.11 -9.18
CA ASN A 151 -39.36 21.95 -8.32
C ASN A 151 -38.74 22.21 -6.92
N ARG A 152 -37.67 22.98 -6.85
CA ARG A 152 -36.94 23.40 -5.63
C ARG A 152 -36.37 22.24 -4.80
N THR A 153 -36.13 21.05 -5.38
CA THR A 153 -35.50 19.93 -4.70
C THR A 153 -34.12 19.72 -5.30
N GLU A 154 -33.10 19.65 -4.46
CA GLU A 154 -31.71 19.49 -4.88
C GLU A 154 -31.54 18.33 -5.86
N ILE A 155 -30.87 18.59 -6.97
CA ILE A 155 -30.50 17.56 -7.95
C ILE A 155 -29.29 16.81 -7.38
N HIS A 156 -29.54 15.61 -6.88
CA HIS A 156 -28.52 14.76 -6.28
C HIS A 156 -27.52 14.26 -7.31
N LYS A 157 -27.97 13.87 -8.50
CA LYS A 157 -27.09 13.35 -9.55
C LYS A 157 -27.71 13.44 -10.95
N ILE A 158 -26.87 13.73 -11.94
CA ILE A 158 -27.16 13.56 -13.35
C ILE A 158 -26.38 12.30 -13.79
N LEU A 159 -27.08 11.34 -14.36
CA LEU A 159 -26.54 10.04 -14.75
C LEU A 159 -26.67 9.88 -16.26
N ARG A 160 -25.60 9.44 -16.90
CA ARG A 160 -25.59 9.09 -18.32
C ARG A 160 -25.91 7.59 -18.48
N HIS A 161 -26.88 7.28 -19.34
CA HIS A 161 -27.19 5.95 -19.82
C HIS A 161 -27.17 5.96 -21.33
N HIS A 162 -26.11 5.45 -21.96
CA HIS A 162 -25.85 5.59 -23.39
C HIS A 162 -25.97 7.05 -23.86
N LYS A 163 -26.91 7.30 -24.79
CA LYS A 163 -27.27 8.64 -25.26
C LYS A 163 -28.35 9.32 -24.40
N GLU A 164 -28.82 8.73 -23.33
CA GLU A 164 -29.84 9.31 -22.43
C GLU A 164 -29.18 10.01 -21.22
N LEU A 165 -29.89 10.99 -20.68
CA LEU A 165 -29.57 11.57 -19.38
C LEU A 165 -30.73 11.35 -18.42
N TRP A 166 -30.40 10.88 -17.24
CA TRP A 166 -31.32 10.69 -16.12
C TRP A 166 -30.94 11.65 -15.00
N THR A 167 -31.90 12.42 -14.48
CA THR A 167 -31.67 13.32 -13.37
C THR A 167 -32.41 12.84 -12.13
N LEU A 168 -31.71 12.74 -11.01
CA LEU A 168 -32.19 12.20 -9.75
C LEU A 168 -32.10 13.27 -8.66
N ASP A 169 -33.20 13.54 -7.94
CA ASP A 169 -33.21 14.47 -6.84
C ASP A 169 -33.11 13.78 -5.44
N GLU A 170 -32.83 14.58 -4.41
CA GLU A 170 -32.72 14.11 -3.04
C GLU A 170 -34.02 13.51 -2.46
N ALA A 171 -35.18 13.84 -3.05
CA ALA A 171 -36.46 13.27 -2.68
C ALA A 171 -36.77 11.93 -3.36
N GLY A 172 -35.89 11.46 -4.25
CA GLY A 172 -36.04 10.23 -5.01
C GLY A 172 -36.96 10.35 -6.21
N ARG A 173 -37.09 11.54 -6.81
CA ARG A 173 -37.72 11.68 -8.14
C ARG A 173 -36.65 11.50 -9.19
N LEU A 174 -36.88 10.59 -10.10
CA LEU A 174 -36.05 10.33 -11.27
C LEU A 174 -36.75 10.85 -12.52
N PHE A 175 -36.07 11.64 -13.31
CA PHE A 175 -36.54 12.10 -14.61
C PHE A 175 -35.68 11.51 -15.71
N VAL A 176 -36.32 10.85 -16.67
CA VAL A 176 -35.73 10.37 -17.92
C VAL A 176 -36.00 11.41 -19.01
N TRP A 177 -34.95 12.01 -19.54
CA TRP A 177 -35.07 13.07 -20.54
C TRP A 177 -35.15 12.51 -21.94
N PRO A 178 -36.23 12.85 -22.70
CA PRO A 178 -36.44 12.32 -24.04
C PRO A 178 -35.40 12.88 -25.02
N ALA A 179 -35.07 12.05 -25.99
CA ALA A 179 -34.20 12.44 -27.11
C ALA A 179 -34.98 13.26 -28.14
N ASP A 180 -34.28 14.19 -28.79
CA ASP A 180 -34.77 14.88 -29.98
C ASP A 180 -34.56 14.03 -31.25
N GLU A 181 -34.80 14.61 -32.41
CA GLU A 181 -34.62 13.97 -33.70
C GLU A 181 -33.16 13.52 -33.96
N SER A 182 -32.20 14.17 -33.34
CA SER A 182 -30.77 13.80 -33.39
C SER A 182 -30.40 12.66 -32.43
N GLY A 183 -31.33 12.19 -31.61
CA GLY A 183 -31.14 11.08 -30.69
C GLY A 183 -30.46 11.43 -29.39
N VAL A 184 -30.40 12.72 -29.02
CA VAL A 184 -29.79 13.19 -27.76
C VAL A 184 -30.80 13.87 -26.84
N PRO A 185 -30.61 13.88 -25.52
CA PRO A 185 -31.53 14.47 -24.55
C PRO A 185 -31.77 15.95 -24.82
N ASN A 186 -33.02 16.40 -24.71
CA ASN A 186 -33.39 17.78 -24.95
C ASN A 186 -34.35 18.31 -23.91
N MET A 187 -33.97 19.39 -23.21
CA MET A 187 -34.77 20.02 -22.17
C MET A 187 -36.04 20.73 -22.70
N LYS A 188 -36.21 20.89 -24.00
CA LYS A 188 -37.44 21.44 -24.59
C LYS A 188 -38.63 20.49 -24.48
N TYR A 189 -38.38 19.20 -24.31
CA TYR A 189 -39.41 18.19 -24.11
C TYR A 189 -39.62 17.90 -22.61
N SER A 190 -40.86 17.59 -22.24
CA SER A 190 -41.18 17.21 -20.85
C SER A 190 -40.55 15.86 -20.52
N PRO A 191 -39.80 15.74 -19.40
CA PRO A 191 -39.19 14.48 -19.01
C PRO A 191 -40.25 13.50 -18.46
N ILE A 192 -39.95 12.21 -18.58
CA ILE A 192 -40.73 11.15 -17.95
C ILE A 192 -40.35 11.05 -16.49
N SER A 193 -41.30 11.26 -15.58
CA SER A 193 -41.08 11.27 -14.14
C SER A 193 -41.37 9.91 -13.52
N HIS A 194 -40.42 9.45 -12.69
CA HIS A 194 -40.57 8.26 -11.87
C HIS A 194 -40.31 8.58 -10.41
N LYS A 195 -41.03 7.94 -9.49
CA LYS A 195 -40.81 8.06 -8.04
C LYS A 195 -40.14 6.80 -7.52
N LEU A 196 -38.92 6.95 -6.97
CA LEU A 196 -38.22 5.86 -6.32
C LEU A 196 -38.84 5.54 -4.94
N LEU A 197 -38.69 4.29 -4.49
CA LEU A 197 -39.27 3.78 -3.25
C LEU A 197 -38.59 4.36 -1.99
N ALA A 198 -37.35 4.85 -2.11
CA ALA A 198 -36.58 5.40 -1.00
C ALA A 198 -35.72 6.59 -1.44
N LYS A 199 -35.36 7.45 -0.49
CA LYS A 199 -34.42 8.56 -0.72
C LYS A 199 -33.04 8.03 -1.07
N PRO A 200 -32.44 8.49 -2.18
CA PRO A 200 -31.10 8.05 -2.58
C PRO A 200 -30.03 8.66 -1.69
N THR A 201 -29.12 7.83 -1.19
CA THR A 201 -27.83 8.26 -0.62
C THR A 201 -26.69 8.11 -1.60
N TYR A 202 -26.85 7.17 -2.57
CA TYR A 202 -25.96 6.96 -3.68
C TYR A 202 -26.73 6.34 -4.86
N ALA A 203 -26.32 6.66 -6.08
CA ALA A 203 -26.89 6.08 -7.30
C ALA A 203 -25.82 5.93 -8.38
N MET A 204 -25.92 4.86 -9.18
CA MET A 204 -25.09 4.60 -10.35
C MET A 204 -25.86 3.82 -11.42
N VAL A 205 -25.49 4.04 -12.67
CA VAL A 205 -25.93 3.20 -13.80
C VAL A 205 -24.98 2.00 -13.92
N VAL A 206 -25.56 0.83 -14.06
CA VAL A 206 -24.84 -0.44 -14.29
C VAL A 206 -25.51 -1.10 -15.48
N GLU A 207 -24.86 -1.08 -16.64
CA GLU A 207 -25.47 -1.49 -17.92
C GLU A 207 -26.82 -0.80 -18.12
N ASP A 208 -27.89 -1.55 -18.31
CA ASP A 208 -29.26 -1.05 -18.52
C ASP A 208 -30.04 -0.83 -17.22
N THR A 209 -29.40 -0.87 -16.06
CA THR A 209 -30.05 -0.78 -14.75
C THR A 209 -29.55 0.40 -13.92
N LEU A 210 -30.44 0.96 -13.10
CA LEU A 210 -30.11 1.95 -12.10
C LEU A 210 -30.03 1.28 -10.73
N TRP A 211 -28.86 1.34 -10.11
CA TRP A 211 -28.62 0.89 -8.75
C TRP A 211 -28.72 2.10 -7.81
N VAL A 212 -29.59 2.01 -6.82
CA VAL A 212 -29.82 3.08 -5.85
C VAL A 212 -29.64 2.53 -4.45
N ALA A 213 -28.77 3.18 -3.69
CA ALA A 213 -28.62 2.90 -2.27
C ALA A 213 -29.37 3.91 -1.43
N SER A 214 -29.99 3.42 -0.35
CA SER A 214 -30.56 4.21 0.76
C SER A 214 -29.96 3.69 2.06
N GLY A 215 -28.91 4.34 2.54
CA GLY A 215 -28.09 3.83 3.63
C GLY A 215 -27.41 2.51 3.23
N ARG A 216 -27.81 1.40 3.87
CA ARG A 216 -27.28 0.04 3.59
C ARG A 216 -28.07 -0.76 2.57
N GLU A 217 -29.28 -0.33 2.26
CA GLU A 217 -30.16 -1.02 1.32
C GLU A 217 -29.84 -0.61 -0.11
N ILE A 218 -29.80 -1.58 -1.00
CA ILE A 218 -29.59 -1.37 -2.44
C ILE A 218 -30.82 -1.88 -3.19
N ARG A 219 -31.38 -1.05 -4.06
CA ARG A 219 -32.47 -1.39 -4.95
C ARG A 219 -32.03 -1.25 -6.40
N ILE A 220 -32.51 -2.15 -7.26
CA ILE A 220 -32.18 -2.16 -8.67
C ILE A 220 -33.46 -1.85 -9.46
N TYR A 221 -33.37 -0.87 -10.35
CA TYR A 221 -34.46 -0.43 -11.18
C TYR A 221 -34.09 -0.55 -12.66
N LYS A 222 -35.08 -0.91 -13.50
CA LYS A 222 -34.95 -0.81 -14.95
C LYS A 222 -35.95 0.26 -15.44
N PRO A 223 -35.47 1.42 -15.91
CA PRO A 223 -36.34 2.44 -16.48
C PRO A 223 -36.99 1.90 -17.75
N GLY A 224 -38.33 1.92 -17.78
CA GLY A 224 -39.10 1.56 -18.97
C GLY A 224 -39.51 2.80 -19.76
N ARG A 225 -39.69 2.66 -21.06
CA ARG A 225 -40.20 3.74 -21.92
C ARG A 225 -41.68 4.09 -21.65
N GLU A 226 -42.44 3.17 -21.11
CA GLU A 226 -43.81 3.37 -20.66
C GLU A 226 -43.82 3.53 -19.15
N SER A 227 -44.53 4.49 -18.61
CA SER A 227 -44.64 5.00 -17.24
C SER A 227 -44.57 4.00 -16.05
N SER A 228 -44.21 2.76 -16.25
CA SER A 228 -43.99 1.73 -15.24
C SER A 228 -42.50 1.52 -14.96
N PHE A 229 -42.11 1.86 -13.77
CA PHE A 229 -40.75 1.63 -13.29
C PHE A 229 -40.64 0.21 -12.71
N ASN A 230 -40.04 -0.70 -13.44
CA ASN A 230 -39.88 -2.07 -12.97
C ASN A 230 -38.74 -2.18 -12.01
N VAL A 231 -39.06 -2.45 -10.73
CA VAL A 231 -38.04 -2.85 -9.73
C VAL A 231 -37.65 -4.29 -10.04
N LEU A 232 -36.42 -4.50 -10.54
CA LEU A 232 -35.95 -5.83 -10.91
C LEU A 232 -35.78 -6.74 -9.70
N LYS A 233 -35.49 -6.18 -8.51
CA LYS A 233 -35.37 -6.94 -7.27
C LYS A 233 -35.78 -6.05 -6.08
N SER A 234 -36.44 -6.68 -5.10
CA SER A 234 -36.59 -6.12 -3.74
C SER A 234 -35.22 -5.79 -3.18
N PRO A 235 -35.11 -4.97 -2.13
CA PRO A 235 -33.79 -4.58 -1.64
C PRO A 235 -32.87 -5.77 -1.54
N LEU A 236 -31.65 -5.63 -2.07
CA LEU A 236 -30.62 -6.63 -1.87
C LEU A 236 -30.38 -6.75 -0.35
N PRO A 237 -30.23 -7.96 0.19
CA PRO A 237 -29.98 -8.16 1.60
C PRO A 237 -28.74 -7.35 2.04
N ALA A 238 -28.88 -6.57 3.10
CA ALA A 238 -27.76 -5.86 3.71
C ALA A 238 -26.69 -6.88 4.12
N VAL A 239 -25.46 -6.67 3.70
CA VAL A 239 -24.35 -7.59 4.09
C VAL A 239 -24.03 -7.35 5.56
N GLN A 240 -24.05 -8.42 6.35
CA GLN A 240 -23.80 -8.35 7.78
C GLN A 240 -22.46 -7.67 8.08
N GLY A 241 -22.50 -6.65 8.91
CA GLY A 241 -21.33 -5.87 9.32
C GLY A 241 -20.77 -4.94 8.26
N ALA A 242 -21.45 -4.67 7.13
CA ALA A 242 -21.11 -3.60 6.21
C ALA A 242 -21.80 -2.29 6.62
N GLY A 243 -21.08 -1.17 6.47
CA GLY A 243 -21.59 0.19 6.71
C GLY A 243 -22.54 0.68 5.60
N ASP A 244 -22.93 1.95 5.69
CA ASP A 244 -23.72 2.59 4.62
C ASP A 244 -22.95 2.65 3.30
N VAL A 245 -23.67 2.52 2.19
CA VAL A 245 -23.13 2.62 0.85
C VAL A 245 -22.69 4.06 0.57
N THR A 246 -21.48 4.21 0.06
CA THR A 246 -20.88 5.53 -0.21
C THR A 246 -20.51 5.75 -1.67
N CYS A 247 -20.21 4.68 -2.39
CA CYS A 247 -19.79 4.71 -3.80
C CYS A 247 -19.98 3.33 -4.44
N GLY A 248 -19.83 3.26 -5.75
CA GLY A 248 -19.91 2.00 -6.49
C GLY A 248 -19.31 2.12 -7.88
N THR A 249 -18.98 0.99 -8.46
CA THR A 249 -18.51 0.83 -9.83
C THR A 249 -18.76 -0.60 -10.29
N TYR A 250 -18.59 -0.89 -11.57
CA TYR A 250 -18.77 -2.23 -12.09
C TYR A 250 -17.75 -2.59 -13.17
N SER A 251 -17.58 -3.87 -13.39
CA SER A 251 -16.85 -4.43 -14.52
C SER A 251 -17.72 -5.49 -15.20
N ALA A 252 -17.87 -5.39 -16.50
CA ALA A 252 -18.57 -6.41 -17.30
C ALA A 252 -17.68 -7.62 -17.64
N GLU A 253 -16.38 -7.56 -17.28
CA GLU A 253 -15.41 -8.66 -17.48
C GLU A 253 -15.59 -9.76 -16.44
N ASP A 254 -15.05 -10.95 -16.71
CA ASP A 254 -15.04 -12.10 -15.80
C ASP A 254 -16.42 -12.47 -15.23
N GLY A 255 -17.43 -12.47 -16.07
CA GLY A 255 -18.82 -12.80 -15.69
C GLY A 255 -19.60 -11.67 -15.05
N GLY A 256 -19.05 -10.47 -15.07
CA GLY A 256 -19.69 -9.23 -14.60
C GLY A 256 -19.79 -9.11 -13.08
N ARG A 257 -19.22 -8.05 -12.53
CA ARG A 257 -19.21 -7.78 -11.08
C ARG A 257 -19.52 -6.33 -10.79
N VAL A 258 -20.33 -6.11 -9.77
CA VAL A 258 -20.59 -4.78 -9.20
C VAL A 258 -19.88 -4.67 -7.86
N TYR A 259 -19.10 -3.64 -7.69
CA TYR A 259 -18.34 -3.34 -6.48
C TYR A 259 -19.01 -2.16 -5.78
N VAL A 260 -19.34 -2.33 -4.50
CA VAL A 260 -20.01 -1.31 -3.69
C VAL A 260 -19.15 -0.99 -2.48
N GLY A 261 -18.74 0.27 -2.34
CA GLY A 261 -17.92 0.76 -1.25
C GLY A 261 -18.75 1.31 -0.09
N HIS A 262 -18.24 1.12 1.12
CA HIS A 262 -18.96 1.41 2.37
C HIS A 262 -18.25 2.41 3.27
N ALA A 263 -19.01 3.00 4.19
CA ALA A 263 -18.53 3.97 5.17
C ALA A 263 -17.54 3.38 6.19
N ASP A 264 -17.54 2.06 6.37
CA ASP A 264 -16.61 1.32 7.25
C ASP A 264 -15.37 0.79 6.53
N GLY A 265 -15.17 1.15 5.26
CA GLY A 265 -14.00 0.75 4.47
C GLY A 265 -14.06 -0.66 3.90
N LYS A 266 -15.25 -1.26 3.84
CA LYS A 266 -15.49 -2.51 3.12
C LYS A 266 -15.90 -2.27 1.68
N VAL A 267 -15.62 -3.24 0.83
CA VAL A 267 -16.16 -3.38 -0.52
C VAL A 267 -16.98 -4.66 -0.57
N THR A 268 -18.25 -4.56 -0.91
CA THR A 268 -19.10 -5.72 -1.21
C THR A 268 -19.14 -5.95 -2.72
N ILE A 269 -19.20 -7.20 -3.13
CA ILE A 269 -19.11 -7.63 -4.52
C ILE A 269 -20.40 -8.37 -4.85
N TYR A 270 -21.06 -7.94 -5.93
CA TYR A 270 -22.29 -8.58 -6.44
C TYR A 270 -22.08 -9.09 -7.86
N SER A 271 -22.73 -10.19 -8.17
CA SER A 271 -22.83 -10.73 -9.54
C SER A 271 -23.77 -9.84 -10.39
N LEU A 272 -23.37 -9.49 -11.59
CA LEU A 272 -24.24 -8.84 -12.58
C LEU A 272 -25.35 -9.77 -13.08
N GLN A 273 -25.12 -11.09 -13.12
CA GLN A 273 -26.05 -12.05 -13.71
C GLN A 273 -27.28 -12.29 -12.85
N ASN A 274 -27.11 -12.40 -11.52
CA ASN A 274 -28.19 -12.77 -10.60
C ASN A 274 -28.32 -11.88 -9.38
N TYR A 275 -27.46 -10.83 -9.29
CA TYR A 275 -27.41 -9.85 -8.21
C TYR A 275 -27.11 -10.47 -6.82
N SER A 276 -26.58 -11.69 -6.77
CA SER A 276 -26.16 -12.32 -5.50
C SER A 276 -24.89 -11.66 -4.97
N CYS A 277 -24.77 -11.55 -3.65
CA CYS A 277 -23.53 -11.11 -3.01
C CYS A 277 -22.48 -12.23 -3.09
N LEU A 278 -21.37 -11.95 -3.77
CA LEU A 278 -20.24 -12.87 -3.94
C LEU A 278 -19.26 -12.82 -2.77
N GLY A 279 -19.26 -11.72 -2.01
CA GLY A 279 -18.37 -11.55 -0.87
C GLY A 279 -18.22 -10.12 -0.41
N SER A 280 -17.47 -9.93 0.66
CA SER A 280 -17.12 -8.63 1.23
C SER A 280 -15.66 -8.64 1.66
N ILE A 281 -14.91 -7.59 1.31
CA ILE A 281 -13.49 -7.45 1.61
C ILE A 281 -13.28 -6.12 2.34
N LYS A 282 -12.59 -6.14 3.48
CA LYS A 282 -12.18 -4.92 4.16
C LYS A 282 -10.89 -4.41 3.53
N VAL A 283 -10.95 -3.24 2.88
CA VAL A 283 -9.81 -2.64 2.19
C VAL A 283 -9.19 -1.47 2.96
N SER A 284 -9.91 -0.91 3.93
CA SER A 284 -9.44 0.23 4.71
C SER A 284 -10.17 0.33 6.06
N ASP A 285 -9.58 1.02 7.03
CA ASP A 285 -10.27 1.43 8.26
C ASP A 285 -11.05 2.74 8.09
N TYR A 286 -10.93 3.37 6.93
CA TYR A 286 -11.60 4.62 6.60
C TYR A 286 -12.68 4.42 5.55
N LYS A 287 -13.69 5.32 5.60
CA LYS A 287 -14.70 5.45 4.56
C LYS A 287 -14.07 5.51 3.17
N ILE A 288 -14.62 4.76 2.23
CA ILE A 288 -14.31 4.87 0.82
C ILE A 288 -15.13 6.04 0.26
N ASN A 289 -14.46 7.10 -0.20
CA ASN A 289 -15.15 8.30 -0.66
C ASN A 289 -15.69 8.16 -2.08
N ALA A 290 -14.90 7.59 -2.97
CA ALA A 290 -15.29 7.28 -4.34
C ALA A 290 -14.41 6.14 -4.90
N MET A 291 -14.91 5.47 -5.93
CA MET A 291 -14.16 4.43 -6.63
C MET A 291 -14.58 4.29 -8.09
N THR A 292 -13.67 3.80 -8.92
CA THR A 292 -13.90 3.52 -10.34
C THR A 292 -13.08 2.31 -10.78
N MET A 293 -13.62 1.56 -11.78
CA MET A 293 -12.83 0.53 -12.46
C MET A 293 -12.06 1.15 -13.63
N VAL A 294 -10.78 0.81 -13.71
CA VAL A 294 -9.89 1.20 -14.82
C VAL A 294 -9.25 -0.07 -15.36
N GLY A 295 -9.69 -0.51 -16.52
CA GLY A 295 -9.39 -1.85 -17.01
C GLY A 295 -9.92 -2.92 -16.03
N ASN A 296 -9.03 -3.74 -15.52
CA ASN A 296 -9.30 -4.78 -14.50
C ASN A 296 -8.86 -4.38 -13.07
N LYS A 297 -8.56 -3.11 -12.83
CA LYS A 297 -8.11 -2.60 -11.54
C LYS A 297 -9.17 -1.70 -10.90
N LEU A 298 -9.39 -1.90 -9.60
CA LEU A 298 -10.27 -1.05 -8.80
C LEU A 298 -9.46 0.09 -8.20
N TRP A 299 -9.80 1.32 -8.56
CA TRP A 299 -9.20 2.53 -8.00
C TRP A 299 -10.14 3.11 -6.94
N ALA A 300 -9.62 3.47 -5.77
CA ALA A 300 -10.41 4.02 -4.66
C ALA A 300 -9.69 5.19 -3.98
N VAL A 301 -10.47 6.18 -3.53
CA VAL A 301 -9.97 7.39 -2.85
C VAL A 301 -10.51 7.51 -1.43
N TYR A 302 -9.69 8.09 -0.55
CA TYR A 302 -9.93 8.12 0.89
C TYR A 302 -9.76 9.51 1.49
N LYS A 303 -10.31 9.71 2.71
CA LYS A 303 -10.16 10.96 3.48
C LYS A 303 -8.69 11.33 3.78
N THR A 304 -7.76 10.40 3.66
CA THR A 304 -6.33 10.64 3.83
C THR A 304 -5.68 11.37 2.67
N GLY A 305 -6.42 11.63 1.58
CA GLY A 305 -5.89 12.17 0.33
C GLY A 305 -5.16 11.13 -0.54
N LYS A 306 -5.12 9.87 -0.11
CA LYS A 306 -4.50 8.78 -0.86
C LYS A 306 -5.46 8.17 -1.87
N VAL A 307 -4.89 7.69 -2.97
CA VAL A 307 -5.50 6.78 -3.94
C VAL A 307 -4.86 5.41 -3.78
N TYR A 308 -5.68 4.37 -3.89
CA TYR A 308 -5.24 2.98 -3.93
C TYR A 308 -5.73 2.31 -5.21
N VAL A 309 -4.89 1.47 -5.78
CA VAL A 309 -5.20 0.63 -6.95
C VAL A 309 -5.12 -0.82 -6.53
N TYR A 310 -6.25 -1.51 -6.61
CA TYR A 310 -6.38 -2.91 -6.22
C TYR A 310 -6.45 -3.81 -7.44
N ASP A 311 -5.72 -4.92 -7.39
CA ASP A 311 -5.92 -6.08 -8.26
C ASP A 311 -6.99 -6.97 -7.64
N THR A 312 -8.15 -7.02 -8.27
CA THR A 312 -9.31 -7.78 -7.78
C THR A 312 -9.34 -9.23 -8.27
N ALA A 313 -8.45 -9.62 -9.17
CA ALA A 313 -8.36 -10.97 -9.71
C ALA A 313 -7.62 -11.94 -8.78
N SER A 314 -6.73 -11.43 -7.92
CA SER A 314 -5.96 -12.25 -6.98
C SER A 314 -6.72 -12.50 -5.68
N THR A 315 -6.41 -13.62 -5.01
CA THR A 315 -6.96 -13.96 -3.68
C THR A 315 -5.82 -14.24 -2.72
N PRO A 316 -5.58 -13.40 -1.69
CA PRO A 316 -6.27 -12.12 -1.42
C PRO A 316 -6.04 -11.07 -2.52
N TRP A 317 -6.86 -10.03 -2.55
CA TRP A 317 -6.61 -8.88 -3.41
C TRP A 317 -5.21 -8.33 -3.15
N LYS A 318 -4.60 -7.72 -4.18
CA LYS A 318 -3.30 -7.06 -4.04
C LYS A 318 -3.45 -5.54 -4.16
N VAL A 319 -2.71 -4.81 -3.35
CA VAL A 319 -2.53 -3.37 -3.54
C VAL A 319 -1.39 -3.17 -4.54
N ASN A 320 -1.71 -2.90 -5.78
CA ASN A 320 -0.70 -2.67 -6.81
C ASN A 320 -0.02 -1.32 -6.62
N LYS A 321 -0.79 -0.30 -6.21
CA LYS A 321 -0.27 1.06 -6.08
C LYS A 321 -1.01 1.82 -4.99
N ASP A 322 -0.28 2.67 -4.24
CA ASP A 322 -0.85 3.71 -3.41
C ASP A 322 0.02 4.99 -3.47
N TRP A 323 -0.61 6.15 -3.47
CA TRP A 323 0.11 7.42 -3.39
C TRP A 323 -0.74 8.51 -2.77
N LYS A 324 -0.09 9.55 -2.26
CA LYS A 324 -0.72 10.77 -1.79
C LYS A 324 -1.12 11.61 -3.02
N ALA A 325 -2.39 11.56 -3.38
CA ALA A 325 -2.91 12.30 -4.52
C ALA A 325 -3.33 13.73 -4.15
N HIS A 326 -3.79 13.99 -2.91
CA HIS A 326 -4.27 15.28 -2.44
C HIS A 326 -3.76 15.58 -1.04
N GLU A 327 -3.50 16.85 -0.73
CA GLU A 327 -3.06 17.27 0.60
C GLU A 327 -4.17 17.14 1.65
N GLY A 328 -5.42 17.33 1.26
CA GLY A 328 -6.62 17.07 2.06
C GLY A 328 -7.34 15.79 1.65
N PRO A 329 -8.54 15.55 2.17
CA PRO A 329 -9.40 14.46 1.75
C PRO A 329 -9.60 14.42 0.25
N ALA A 330 -9.34 13.27 -0.39
CA ALA A 330 -9.75 13.02 -1.77
C ALA A 330 -11.24 12.70 -1.80
N THR A 331 -12.00 13.38 -2.64
CA THR A 331 -13.48 13.39 -2.60
C THR A 331 -14.11 12.68 -3.79
N GLY A 332 -13.44 12.67 -4.94
CA GLY A 332 -13.95 12.08 -6.17
C GLY A 332 -12.86 11.42 -6.99
N ILE A 333 -13.26 10.43 -7.78
CA ILE A 333 -12.46 9.79 -8.81
C ILE A 333 -13.37 9.36 -9.95
N LEU A 334 -12.93 9.57 -11.18
CA LEU A 334 -13.60 9.03 -12.37
C LEU A 334 -12.58 8.68 -13.46
N LEU A 335 -12.93 7.68 -14.24
CA LEU A 335 -12.29 7.38 -15.52
C LEU A 335 -12.99 8.19 -16.60
N ASP A 336 -12.23 8.89 -17.43
CA ASP A 336 -12.75 9.50 -18.65
C ASP A 336 -12.90 8.42 -19.75
N PRO A 337 -14.12 7.95 -20.05
CA PRO A 337 -14.31 6.90 -21.05
C PRO A 337 -14.03 7.39 -22.47
N SER A 338 -14.12 8.69 -22.74
CA SER A 338 -13.86 9.29 -24.04
C SER A 338 -12.37 9.43 -24.38
N SER A 339 -11.50 9.42 -23.34
CA SER A 339 -10.06 9.67 -23.49
C SER A 339 -9.36 8.65 -24.38
N VAL A 340 -9.83 7.40 -24.39
CA VAL A 340 -9.26 6.35 -25.25
C VAL A 340 -9.46 6.64 -26.73
N TRP A 341 -10.58 7.29 -27.08
CA TRP A 341 -10.90 7.70 -28.44
C TRP A 341 -10.35 9.08 -28.79
N LEU A 342 -10.62 10.08 -27.94
CA LEU A 342 -10.27 11.48 -28.21
C LEU A 342 -8.79 11.78 -28.01
N LEU A 343 -8.12 11.06 -27.10
CA LEU A 343 -6.74 11.37 -26.69
C LEU A 343 -5.76 10.20 -26.95
N GLY A 344 -6.26 9.01 -27.31
CA GLY A 344 -5.41 7.82 -27.47
C GLY A 344 -4.71 7.38 -26.18
N ARG A 345 -5.35 7.62 -25.02
CA ARG A 345 -4.82 7.28 -23.68
C ARG A 345 -5.96 6.98 -22.71
N SER A 346 -5.68 6.33 -21.59
CA SER A 346 -6.65 6.14 -20.50
C SER A 346 -6.41 7.19 -19.44
N GLN A 347 -7.33 8.13 -19.27
CA GLN A 347 -7.22 9.26 -18.38
C GLN A 347 -8.11 9.08 -17.15
N VAL A 348 -7.51 9.11 -15.96
CA VAL A 348 -8.23 9.08 -14.67
C VAL A 348 -8.08 10.44 -14.00
N ALA A 349 -9.17 10.97 -13.45
CA ALA A 349 -9.17 12.23 -12.73
C ALA A 349 -9.57 12.02 -11.28
N THR A 350 -8.88 12.72 -10.36
CA THR A 350 -9.24 12.77 -8.93
C THR A 350 -9.44 14.21 -8.47
N THR A 351 -10.34 14.40 -7.50
CA THR A 351 -10.58 15.69 -6.85
C THR A 351 -10.37 15.58 -5.35
N GLY A 352 -9.99 16.71 -4.72
CA GLY A 352 -9.78 16.79 -3.29
C GLY A 352 -10.22 18.13 -2.69
N HIS A 353 -10.26 18.19 -1.34
CA HIS A 353 -10.54 19.42 -0.60
C HIS A 353 -9.45 20.49 -0.74
N ASP A 354 -8.31 20.15 -1.34
CA ASP A 354 -7.26 21.11 -1.69
C ASP A 354 -7.62 21.96 -2.93
N GLY A 355 -8.80 21.74 -3.52
CA GLY A 355 -9.33 22.49 -4.67
C GLY A 355 -8.76 22.06 -6.01
N TYR A 356 -7.86 21.09 -6.04
CA TYR A 356 -7.24 20.61 -7.28
C TYR A 356 -7.96 19.42 -7.89
N VAL A 357 -7.95 19.37 -9.21
CA VAL A 357 -8.22 18.16 -9.99
C VAL A 357 -6.88 17.66 -10.54
N ARG A 358 -6.58 16.38 -10.35
CA ARG A 358 -5.33 15.75 -10.79
C ARG A 358 -5.59 14.62 -11.76
N LEU A 359 -4.72 14.52 -12.76
CA LEU A 359 -4.82 13.58 -13.88
C LEU A 359 -3.77 12.49 -13.78
N TRP A 360 -4.20 11.25 -13.98
CA TRP A 360 -3.39 10.05 -13.79
C TRP A 360 -3.43 9.15 -15.02
N ASP A 361 -2.32 8.47 -15.28
CA ASP A 361 -2.25 7.42 -16.30
C ASP A 361 -3.00 6.16 -15.84
N GLY A 362 -4.16 5.91 -16.46
CA GLY A 362 -4.98 4.73 -16.22
C GLY A 362 -4.35 3.42 -16.74
N MET A 363 -3.34 3.50 -17.61
CA MET A 363 -2.64 2.32 -18.15
C MET A 363 -1.49 1.86 -17.25
N LEU A 364 -1.01 2.73 -16.33
CA LEU A 364 0.10 2.44 -15.43
C LEU A 364 1.37 2.00 -16.18
N GLU A 365 1.75 2.75 -17.22
CA GLU A 365 2.88 2.45 -18.11
C GLU A 365 4.18 2.22 -17.33
N ASP A 366 4.54 3.17 -16.46
CA ASP A 366 5.76 3.09 -15.68
C ASP A 366 5.81 1.84 -14.79
N ASP A 367 4.68 1.46 -14.20
CA ASP A 367 4.59 0.28 -13.34
C ASP A 367 4.74 -1.01 -14.13
N TRP A 368 4.15 -1.05 -15.32
CA TRP A 368 4.27 -2.20 -16.20
C TRP A 368 5.72 -2.37 -16.70
N VAL A 369 6.35 -1.28 -17.13
CA VAL A 369 7.75 -1.29 -17.59
C VAL A 369 8.69 -1.70 -16.45
N GLU A 370 8.50 -1.15 -15.24
CA GLU A 370 9.29 -1.52 -14.06
C GLU A 370 9.14 -3.01 -13.73
N ALA A 371 7.91 -3.52 -13.71
CA ALA A 371 7.65 -4.94 -13.46
C ALA A 371 8.26 -5.85 -14.53
N ASN A 372 8.19 -5.45 -15.81
CA ASN A 372 8.80 -6.17 -16.93
C ASN A 372 10.34 -6.21 -16.80
N MET A 373 10.95 -5.08 -16.45
CA MET A 373 12.40 -5.00 -16.20
C MET A 373 12.82 -5.91 -15.05
N HIS A 374 12.10 -5.90 -13.92
CA HIS A 374 12.39 -6.79 -12.79
C HIS A 374 12.24 -8.27 -13.13
N ALA A 375 11.26 -8.63 -13.96
CA ALA A 375 11.08 -10.02 -14.40
C ALA A 375 12.21 -10.50 -15.32
N ARG A 376 12.96 -9.58 -15.93
CA ARG A 376 14.04 -9.81 -16.89
C ARG A 376 15.41 -9.40 -16.35
N ASP A 377 15.56 -9.25 -15.03
CA ASP A 377 16.80 -8.76 -14.43
C ASP A 377 18.02 -9.65 -14.73
N GLN A 378 17.82 -10.95 -14.98
CA GLN A 378 18.88 -11.88 -15.40
C GLN A 378 19.48 -11.55 -16.78
N GLU A 379 18.79 -10.78 -17.62
CA GLU A 379 19.31 -10.39 -18.95
C GLU A 379 20.41 -9.32 -18.85
N TYR A 380 20.38 -8.51 -17.79
CA TYR A 380 21.27 -7.36 -17.63
C TYR A 380 21.97 -7.27 -16.27
N CYS A 381 21.75 -8.23 -15.37
CA CYS A 381 22.41 -8.30 -14.08
C CYS A 381 23.24 -9.57 -13.94
N THR A 382 24.35 -9.47 -13.23
CA THR A 382 25.05 -10.61 -12.62
C THR A 382 24.76 -10.60 -11.12
N PHE A 383 24.72 -11.79 -10.51
CA PHE A 383 24.35 -11.96 -9.11
C PHE A 383 25.46 -12.65 -8.34
N ARG A 384 25.63 -12.26 -7.06
CA ARG A 384 26.49 -12.96 -6.10
C ARG A 384 25.86 -12.93 -4.72
N ASP A 385 26.26 -13.87 -3.89
CA ASP A 385 25.77 -13.96 -2.52
C ASP A 385 26.76 -13.28 -1.56
N VAL A 386 26.20 -12.62 -0.55
CA VAL A 386 26.90 -12.13 0.64
C VAL A 386 26.10 -12.53 1.87
N ARG A 387 26.75 -12.68 3.02
CA ARG A 387 26.07 -12.99 4.28
C ARG A 387 26.13 -11.81 5.24
N ALA A 388 25.02 -11.61 5.95
CA ALA A 388 24.92 -10.61 7.01
C ALA A 388 24.55 -11.32 8.32
N ALA A 389 25.39 -11.19 9.35
CA ALA A 389 25.02 -11.53 10.72
C ALA A 389 24.40 -10.30 11.40
N VAL A 390 23.18 -10.44 11.91
CA VAL A 390 22.42 -9.35 12.55
C VAL A 390 22.13 -9.74 13.98
N THR A 391 22.49 -8.86 14.93
CA THR A 391 22.29 -9.08 16.37
C THR A 391 21.48 -7.93 16.95
N THR A 392 20.45 -8.26 17.72
CA THR A 392 19.67 -7.29 18.49
C THR A 392 19.64 -7.64 19.96
N TRP A 393 19.72 -6.62 20.81
CA TRP A 393 19.65 -6.80 22.24
C TRP A 393 19.24 -5.50 22.96
N ASN A 394 18.17 -5.57 23.75
CA ASN A 394 17.90 -4.55 24.75
C ASN A 394 18.84 -4.79 25.94
N CYS A 395 19.83 -3.91 26.11
CA CYS A 395 20.93 -4.09 27.05
C CYS A 395 20.59 -3.77 28.51
N GLY A 396 19.44 -3.12 28.77
CA GLY A 396 19.06 -2.72 30.14
C GLY A 396 20.16 -1.93 30.86
N ALA A 397 20.79 -0.98 30.17
CA ALA A 397 21.94 -0.16 30.67
C ALA A 397 23.18 -0.96 31.08
N THR A 398 23.35 -2.17 30.57
CA THR A 398 24.56 -2.98 30.86
C THR A 398 25.83 -2.29 30.36
N ASN A 399 26.86 -2.26 31.20
CA ASN A 399 28.15 -1.75 30.79
C ASN A 399 28.92 -2.81 29.98
N PRO A 400 29.39 -2.51 28.76
CA PRO A 400 30.09 -3.46 27.88
C PRO A 400 31.39 -4.00 28.50
N ILE A 401 32.03 -3.25 29.38
CA ILE A 401 33.28 -3.69 30.07
C ILE A 401 33.01 -4.86 31.01
N MET A 402 31.81 -4.96 31.57
CA MET A 402 31.40 -6.02 32.49
C MET A 402 30.99 -7.32 31.79
N LEU A 403 30.87 -7.30 30.46
CA LEU A 403 30.44 -8.44 29.69
C LEU A 403 31.53 -9.51 29.61
N ASN A 404 31.32 -10.62 30.29
CA ASN A 404 32.16 -11.80 30.23
C ASN A 404 31.39 -12.91 29.47
N THR A 405 31.12 -12.68 28.19
CA THR A 405 30.35 -13.63 27.41
C THR A 405 30.95 -13.83 26.02
N HIS A 406 30.75 -15.01 25.52
CA HIS A 406 31.13 -15.36 24.13
C HIS A 406 30.00 -15.14 23.11
N PHE A 407 28.83 -14.63 23.54
CA PHE A 407 27.68 -14.52 22.65
C PHE A 407 27.94 -13.67 21.40
N ILE A 408 28.83 -12.67 21.49
CA ILE A 408 29.23 -11.90 20.29
C ILE A 408 29.99 -12.81 19.31
N ALA A 409 30.88 -13.65 19.79
CA ALA A 409 31.59 -14.62 18.91
C ALA A 409 30.61 -15.55 18.19
N ASP A 410 29.64 -16.09 18.95
CA ASP A 410 28.59 -16.94 18.40
C ASP A 410 27.72 -16.17 17.41
N ALA A 411 27.32 -14.93 17.75
CA ALA A 411 26.43 -14.10 16.92
C ALA A 411 27.05 -13.71 15.57
N ILE A 412 28.38 -13.57 15.52
CA ILE A 412 29.11 -13.23 14.29
C ILE A 412 29.70 -14.47 13.59
N HIS A 413 29.38 -15.67 14.04
CA HIS A 413 29.87 -16.94 13.49
C HIS A 413 31.39 -17.01 13.42
N ALA A 414 32.05 -16.60 14.48
CA ALA A 414 33.51 -16.54 14.56
C ALA A 414 34.19 -17.94 14.48
N ASP A 415 33.44 -19.00 14.77
CA ASP A 415 33.88 -20.41 14.68
C ASP A 415 33.86 -20.94 13.25
N LYS A 416 33.25 -20.26 12.30
CA LYS A 416 33.17 -20.70 10.93
C LYS A 416 34.41 -20.31 10.12
N PRO A 417 34.86 -21.14 9.18
CA PRO A 417 36.00 -20.84 8.31
C PRO A 417 35.81 -19.57 7.49
N ASP A 418 34.57 -19.29 7.12
CA ASP A 418 34.18 -18.14 6.33
C ASP A 418 33.04 -17.39 7.01
N PRO A 419 33.34 -16.45 7.92
CA PRO A 419 32.35 -15.66 8.65
C PRO A 419 31.64 -14.67 7.73
N PRO A 420 30.44 -14.14 8.12
CA PRO A 420 29.63 -13.23 7.30
C PRO A 420 30.38 -11.96 6.88
N GLU A 421 30.13 -11.50 5.65
CA GLU A 421 30.76 -10.30 5.07
C GLU A 421 30.28 -9.01 5.73
N ILE A 422 29.06 -9.01 6.31
CA ILE A 422 28.44 -7.87 6.97
C ILE A 422 28.06 -8.26 8.39
N LEU A 423 28.46 -7.45 9.38
CA LEU A 423 28.12 -7.65 10.78
C LEU A 423 27.30 -6.42 11.27
N VAL A 424 26.09 -6.66 11.74
CA VAL A 424 25.15 -5.62 12.16
C VAL A 424 24.79 -5.81 13.63
N PHE A 425 25.05 -4.79 14.44
CA PHE A 425 24.68 -4.74 15.84
C PHE A 425 23.65 -3.63 16.04
N GLY A 426 22.47 -3.99 16.54
CA GLY A 426 21.40 -3.06 16.87
C GLY A 426 20.98 -3.25 18.32
N PHE A 427 21.43 -2.35 19.21
CA PHE A 427 21.18 -2.43 20.64
C PHE A 427 20.20 -1.36 21.10
N GLN A 428 19.47 -1.65 22.17
CA GLN A 428 18.52 -0.75 22.80
C GLN A 428 18.87 -0.63 24.28
N GLU A 429 18.46 0.47 24.89
CA GLU A 429 18.70 0.78 26.30
C GLU A 429 20.18 0.62 26.70
N VAL A 430 21.11 1.08 25.84
CA VAL A 430 22.55 1.09 26.19
C VAL A 430 22.89 2.15 27.25
N VAL A 431 21.96 3.05 27.57
CA VAL A 431 22.02 4.01 28.68
C VAL A 431 20.76 3.87 29.52
N ASP A 432 20.87 4.20 30.83
CA ASP A 432 19.72 4.16 31.74
C ASP A 432 18.69 5.22 31.36
N LEU A 433 17.51 4.76 30.95
CA LEU A 433 16.38 5.60 30.57
C LEU A 433 15.48 6.01 31.74
N GLU A 434 15.63 5.38 32.92
CA GLU A 434 14.89 5.72 34.13
C GLU A 434 15.55 6.89 34.91
N ASP A 435 16.79 7.23 34.60
CA ASP A 435 17.45 8.41 35.13
C ASP A 435 16.69 9.67 34.63
N ARG A 436 15.91 10.28 35.55
CA ARG A 436 15.09 11.49 35.28
C ARG A 436 15.92 12.67 34.78
N THR A 437 17.23 12.68 35.03
CA THR A 437 18.13 13.73 34.57
C THR A 437 18.43 13.61 33.08
N VAL A 438 18.40 12.41 32.52
CA VAL A 438 18.53 12.12 31.09
C VAL A 438 17.24 12.53 30.36
N THR A 439 16.10 12.22 30.97
CA THR A 439 14.76 12.46 30.36
C THR A 439 14.40 13.96 30.32
N ALA A 440 14.62 14.70 31.42
CA ALA A 440 14.22 16.10 31.53
C ALA A 440 14.96 17.03 30.58
N LYS A 441 16.20 16.73 30.21
CA LYS A 441 17.04 17.62 29.38
C LYS A 441 16.92 17.41 27.88
N SER A 442 16.56 16.22 27.44
CA SER A 442 16.24 15.99 26.02
C SER A 442 14.92 16.66 25.60
N ILE A 443 14.02 16.94 26.57
CA ILE A 443 12.73 17.59 26.35
C ILE A 443 12.85 19.13 26.38
N PHE A 444 13.75 19.69 27.23
CA PHE A 444 13.85 21.13 27.47
C PHE A 444 15.03 21.83 26.75
N GLY A 445 15.54 21.29 25.66
CA GLY A 445 16.65 21.87 24.88
C GLY A 445 16.42 23.25 24.23
N PHE A 446 15.34 23.98 24.60
CA PHE A 446 15.05 25.36 24.17
C PHE A 446 14.90 26.30 25.35
N GLY A 447 15.98 26.52 26.09
CA GLY A 447 16.01 27.51 27.17
C GLY A 447 17.44 27.90 27.53
N LYS A 448 17.84 29.10 27.19
CA LYS A 448 19.13 29.71 27.52
C LYS A 448 19.36 29.72 29.07
N LYS A 449 20.51 29.19 29.49
CA LYS A 449 21.16 29.22 30.81
C LYS A 449 21.07 27.93 31.64
N LYS A 450 22.02 27.01 31.39
CA LYS A 450 22.79 26.21 32.35
C LYS A 450 23.75 25.30 31.59
N GLU A 451 24.82 25.87 31.05
CA GLU A 451 25.73 25.22 30.08
C GLU A 451 26.56 24.08 30.65
N ASN A 452 26.89 24.05 31.94
CA ASN A 452 27.87 23.10 32.43
C ASN A 452 27.33 21.67 32.69
N LYS A 453 26.06 21.49 33.11
CA LYS A 453 25.52 20.15 33.39
C LYS A 453 25.00 19.41 32.15
N ALA A 454 24.62 20.14 31.11
CA ALA A 454 24.21 19.55 29.84
C ALA A 454 25.39 19.01 29.03
N ALA A 455 26.53 19.73 29.07
CA ALA A 455 27.76 19.32 28.43
C ALA A 455 28.34 18.02 29.08
N ASP A 456 28.33 17.90 30.41
CA ASP A 456 28.80 16.71 31.11
C ASP A 456 27.99 15.45 30.79
N GLN A 457 26.68 15.55 30.67
CA GLN A 457 25.84 14.37 30.37
C GLN A 457 25.86 13.99 28.90
N GLN A 458 25.93 14.96 27.99
CA GLN A 458 26.12 14.67 26.55
C GLN A 458 27.51 14.04 26.35
N GLN A 459 28.48 14.43 27.14
CA GLN A 459 29.81 13.82 27.18
C GLN A 459 29.78 12.41 27.78
N HIS A 460 28.94 12.16 28.79
CA HIS A 460 28.75 10.83 29.37
C HIS A 460 28.02 9.88 28.41
N GLN A 461 26.92 10.29 27.78
CA GLN A 461 26.23 9.49 26.76
C GLN A 461 27.16 9.18 25.60
N SER A 462 27.86 10.16 25.06
CA SER A 462 28.82 9.92 23.98
C SER A 462 30.00 9.03 24.41
N LYS A 463 30.30 8.96 25.72
CA LYS A 463 31.28 8.01 26.29
C LYS A 463 30.76 6.58 26.24
N VAL A 464 29.52 6.33 26.69
CA VAL A 464 28.90 4.98 26.66
C VAL A 464 28.80 4.43 25.24
N TYR A 465 28.37 5.24 24.28
CA TYR A 465 28.30 4.80 22.87
C TYR A 465 29.70 4.48 22.32
N ARG A 466 30.71 5.26 22.66
CA ARG A 466 32.12 4.94 22.29
C ARG A 466 32.61 3.65 22.94
N GLU A 467 32.29 3.41 24.21
CA GLU A 467 32.64 2.17 24.90
C GLU A 467 32.02 0.95 24.24
N TRP A 468 30.75 1.01 23.81
CA TRP A 468 30.09 -0.04 23.04
C TRP A 468 30.76 -0.26 21.68
N ARG A 469 30.99 0.80 20.92
CA ARG A 469 31.70 0.73 19.64
C ARG A 469 33.07 0.09 19.77
N ASP A 470 33.86 0.56 20.71
CA ASP A 470 35.21 0.07 20.95
C ASP A 470 35.21 -1.38 21.46
N TYR A 471 34.21 -1.77 22.24
CA TYR A 471 34.02 -3.15 22.69
C TYR A 471 33.74 -4.06 21.49
N LEU A 472 32.80 -3.71 20.64
CA LEU A 472 32.46 -4.48 19.44
C LEU A 472 33.65 -4.57 18.47
N THR A 473 34.36 -3.47 18.26
CA THR A 473 35.58 -3.46 17.42
C THR A 473 36.64 -4.44 17.96
N ARG A 474 36.85 -4.45 19.30
CA ARG A 474 37.76 -5.42 19.91
C ARG A 474 37.26 -6.86 19.77
N CYS A 475 35.96 -7.11 19.93
CA CYS A 475 35.39 -8.43 19.76
C CYS A 475 35.58 -8.95 18.32
N VAL A 476 35.23 -8.15 17.30
CA VAL A 476 35.41 -8.53 15.91
C VAL A 476 36.87 -8.87 15.61
N ARG A 477 37.83 -8.02 16.00
CA ARG A 477 39.25 -8.27 15.79
C ARG A 477 39.75 -9.50 16.56
N LYS A 478 39.27 -9.72 17.78
CA LYS A 478 39.67 -10.85 18.62
C LYS A 478 39.18 -12.18 18.09
N TYR A 479 37.89 -12.23 17.70
CA TYR A 479 37.23 -13.48 17.35
C TYR A 479 37.33 -13.83 15.86
N ILE A 480 37.55 -12.84 14.96
CA ILE A 480 37.76 -13.07 13.52
C ILE A 480 39.11 -12.48 13.09
N PRO A 481 40.25 -12.97 13.61
CA PRO A 481 41.56 -12.40 13.28
C PRO A 481 42.02 -12.64 11.84
N ALA A 482 41.43 -13.64 11.14
CA ALA A 482 41.78 -13.99 9.77
C ALA A 482 41.24 -13.01 8.72
N HIS A 483 40.26 -12.18 9.09
CA HIS A 483 39.62 -11.23 8.18
C HIS A 483 39.64 -9.81 8.75
N GLU A 484 39.97 -8.83 7.90
CA GLU A 484 39.92 -7.43 8.29
C GLU A 484 38.50 -6.88 8.05
N TYR A 485 37.89 -6.33 9.11
CA TYR A 485 36.60 -5.66 9.05
C TYR A 485 36.76 -4.15 9.25
N MET A 486 36.03 -3.40 8.42
CA MET A 486 35.96 -1.95 8.52
C MET A 486 34.60 -1.53 9.05
N GLU A 487 34.59 -0.64 10.03
CA GLU A 487 33.37 0.04 10.47
C GLU A 487 32.93 0.98 9.35
N ILE A 488 31.69 0.80 8.86
CA ILE A 488 31.09 1.68 7.85
C ILE A 488 30.03 2.60 8.44
N HIS A 489 29.50 2.23 9.62
CA HIS A 489 28.42 2.99 10.23
C HIS A 489 28.39 2.81 11.74
N THR A 490 28.25 3.93 12.46
CA THR A 490 27.86 3.97 13.86
C THR A 490 26.90 5.13 14.08
N SER A 491 25.77 4.87 14.73
CA SER A 491 24.78 5.88 15.12
C SER A 491 24.16 5.57 16.47
N SER A 492 23.60 6.60 17.10
CA SER A 492 22.95 6.49 18.40
C SER A 492 21.79 7.48 18.53
N LEU A 493 20.77 7.10 19.28
CA LEU A 493 19.60 7.94 19.57
C LEU A 493 19.03 7.54 20.94
N VAL A 494 19.23 8.34 21.95
CA VAL A 494 18.70 8.17 23.32
C VAL A 494 18.50 6.71 23.77
N GLY A 495 19.61 5.99 23.96
CA GLY A 495 19.61 4.56 24.33
C GLY A 495 19.62 3.58 23.16
N LEU A 496 19.22 3.98 21.93
CA LEU A 496 19.46 3.15 20.76
C LEU A 496 20.90 3.30 20.29
N PHE A 497 21.46 2.20 19.80
CA PHE A 497 22.82 2.15 19.27
C PHE A 497 22.88 1.19 18.09
N SER A 498 23.50 1.61 16.99
CA SER A 498 23.72 0.79 15.81
C SER A 498 25.17 0.86 15.37
N CYS A 499 25.78 -0.30 15.08
CA CYS A 499 27.13 -0.38 14.58
C CYS A 499 27.21 -1.45 13.48
N ILE A 500 27.77 -1.10 12.31
CA ILE A 500 27.88 -1.99 11.16
C ILE A 500 29.33 -2.08 10.72
N PHE A 501 29.82 -3.32 10.59
CA PHE A 501 31.11 -3.64 10.03
C PHE A 501 30.93 -4.42 8.74
N VAL A 502 31.85 -4.21 7.80
CA VAL A 502 31.94 -4.99 6.57
C VAL A 502 33.36 -5.49 6.37
N ARG A 503 33.53 -6.64 5.71
CA ARG A 503 34.86 -7.08 5.28
C ARG A 503 35.52 -6.00 4.42
N LYS A 504 36.80 -5.83 4.55
CA LYS A 504 37.58 -4.81 3.82
C LYS A 504 37.42 -4.93 2.31
N GLU A 505 37.34 -6.16 1.81
CA GLU A 505 37.17 -6.47 0.39
C GLU A 505 35.85 -5.92 -0.16
N GLU A 506 34.80 -5.85 0.67
CA GLU A 506 33.49 -5.33 0.26
C GLU A 506 33.40 -3.80 0.32
N ARG A 507 34.33 -3.12 0.97
CA ARG A 507 34.24 -1.66 1.18
C ARG A 507 34.21 -0.89 -0.17
N SER A 508 34.97 -1.34 -1.17
CA SER A 508 35.02 -0.70 -2.49
C SER A 508 33.73 -0.87 -3.30
N ASN A 509 32.93 -1.90 -2.98
CA ASN A 509 31.66 -2.21 -3.63
C ASN A 509 30.49 -1.47 -2.99
N ILE A 510 30.73 -0.75 -1.88
CA ILE A 510 29.71 -0.01 -1.13
C ILE A 510 29.77 1.47 -1.50
N VAL A 511 28.62 1.99 -1.95
CA VAL A 511 28.43 3.40 -2.30
C VAL A 511 27.11 3.92 -1.70
N LYS A 512 26.92 5.24 -1.73
CA LYS A 512 25.67 5.91 -1.34
C LYS A 512 25.23 5.58 0.08
N ASP A 513 26.18 5.43 1.02
CA ASP A 513 25.86 5.24 2.43
C ASP A 513 25.17 6.49 3.01
N ALA A 514 24.13 6.27 3.77
CA ALA A 514 23.37 7.32 4.46
C ALA A 514 22.72 6.77 5.72
N ARG A 515 22.40 7.70 6.62
CA ARG A 515 21.78 7.40 7.91
C ARG A 515 20.61 8.34 8.18
N GLN A 516 19.68 7.86 8.99
CA GLN A 516 18.57 8.65 9.50
C GLN A 516 18.19 8.18 10.90
N GLU A 517 17.76 9.12 11.72
CA GLU A 517 17.20 8.88 13.04
C GLU A 517 15.71 9.24 12.99
N VAL A 518 14.85 8.33 13.49
CA VAL A 518 13.41 8.55 13.57
C VAL A 518 12.99 8.49 15.03
N LYS A 519 12.40 9.56 15.54
CA LYS A 519 11.88 9.65 16.91
C LYS A 519 10.39 9.33 16.94
N CYS A 520 9.96 8.48 17.87
CA CYS A 520 8.55 8.13 18.08
C CYS A 520 8.06 8.47 19.48
N GLY A 521 8.97 8.60 20.47
CA GLY A 521 8.60 8.89 21.85
C GLY A 521 7.91 10.25 22.00
N MET A 522 6.88 10.32 22.84
CA MET A 522 6.09 11.53 23.14
C MET A 522 5.66 12.29 21.87
N GLY A 523 5.05 11.58 20.92
CA GLY A 523 4.60 12.18 19.68
C GLY A 523 5.71 12.65 18.74
N GLY A 524 6.88 12.00 18.77
CA GLY A 524 8.02 12.33 17.91
C GLY A 524 9.02 13.34 18.51
N HIS A 525 8.78 13.81 19.73
CA HIS A 525 9.67 14.80 20.37
C HIS A 525 10.83 14.17 21.17
N TYR A 526 10.66 12.93 21.66
CA TYR A 526 11.65 12.26 22.48
C TYR A 526 12.22 11.01 21.79
N GLY A 527 13.55 10.88 21.81
CA GLY A 527 14.25 9.84 21.04
C GLY A 527 14.42 8.49 21.75
N ASN A 528 13.83 8.27 22.95
CA ASN A 528 13.94 7.00 23.68
C ASN A 528 13.16 5.85 23.01
N LYS A 529 12.25 6.17 22.11
CA LYS A 529 11.56 5.26 21.21
C LYS A 529 11.68 5.78 19.79
N GLY A 530 11.84 4.86 18.83
CA GLY A 530 12.06 5.19 17.44
C GLY A 530 12.95 4.19 16.72
N ALA A 531 13.72 4.66 15.75
CA ALA A 531 14.63 3.81 14.98
C ALA A 531 15.90 4.54 14.53
N LEU A 532 16.96 3.75 14.35
CA LEU A 532 18.18 4.11 13.66
C LEU A 532 18.22 3.38 12.32
N LEU A 533 18.39 4.15 11.24
CA LEU A 533 18.43 3.66 9.87
C LEU A 533 19.84 3.80 9.31
N CYS A 534 20.32 2.76 8.66
CA CYS A 534 21.52 2.80 7.83
C CYS A 534 21.20 2.18 6.47
N ARG A 535 21.39 2.93 5.39
CA ARG A 535 21.30 2.41 4.05
C ARG A 535 22.61 2.54 3.31
N PHE A 536 22.87 1.63 2.41
CA PHE A 536 23.93 1.72 1.40
C PHE A 536 23.58 0.89 0.17
N VAL A 537 24.30 1.12 -0.92
CA VAL A 537 24.22 0.30 -2.12
C VAL A 537 25.45 -0.58 -2.19
N LEU A 538 25.26 -1.90 -2.22
CA LEU A 538 26.30 -2.89 -2.41
C LEU A 538 26.20 -3.43 -3.83
N ASP A 539 27.25 -3.27 -4.65
CA ASP A 539 27.22 -3.43 -6.09
C ASP A 539 26.15 -2.52 -6.72
N SER A 540 25.00 -3.07 -7.10
CA SER A 540 23.81 -2.31 -7.57
C SER A 540 22.55 -2.65 -6.79
N SER A 541 22.67 -3.26 -5.62
CA SER A 541 21.53 -3.55 -4.72
C SER A 541 21.47 -2.57 -3.57
N SER A 542 20.31 -1.95 -3.33
CA SER A 542 20.10 -1.08 -2.19
C SER A 542 19.67 -1.88 -0.95
N LEU A 543 20.47 -1.76 0.13
CA LEU A 543 20.25 -2.38 1.42
C LEU A 543 19.88 -1.32 2.46
N CYS A 544 18.91 -1.61 3.32
CA CYS A 544 18.55 -0.77 4.47
C CYS A 544 18.45 -1.63 5.73
N PHE A 545 19.27 -1.28 6.74
CA PHE A 545 19.25 -1.89 8.06
C PHE A 545 18.55 -0.95 9.05
N ILE A 546 17.62 -1.50 9.83
CA ILE A 546 16.73 -0.74 10.70
C ILE A 546 16.80 -1.31 12.11
N ASN A 547 17.29 -0.54 13.07
CA ASN A 547 17.27 -0.89 14.49
C ASN A 547 16.16 -0.11 15.20
N CYS A 548 15.14 -0.83 15.71
CA CYS A 548 13.94 -0.26 16.31
C CYS A 548 13.90 -0.42 17.83
N HIS A 549 13.30 0.56 18.51
CA HIS A 549 12.81 0.43 19.87
C HIS A 549 11.42 1.06 19.96
N LEU A 550 10.37 0.22 19.97
CA LEU A 550 8.98 0.66 19.89
C LEU A 550 8.34 0.87 21.27
N ALA A 551 7.13 1.46 21.29
CA ALA A 551 6.40 1.78 22.50
C ALA A 551 6.15 0.54 23.39
N ALA A 552 6.53 0.63 24.66
CA ALA A 552 6.33 -0.41 25.66
C ALA A 552 4.86 -0.47 26.14
N GLY A 553 4.50 -1.55 26.83
CA GLY A 553 3.18 -1.73 27.47
C GLY A 553 2.34 -2.84 26.83
N GLN A 554 1.65 -3.63 27.69
CA GLN A 554 0.87 -4.81 27.27
C GLN A 554 -0.23 -4.45 26.26
N SER A 555 -0.99 -3.37 26.50
CA SER A 555 -2.14 -2.95 25.71
C SER A 555 -1.82 -1.97 24.58
N HIS A 556 -0.54 -1.59 24.39
CA HIS A 556 -0.16 -0.51 23.46
C HIS A 556 0.12 -0.99 22.03
N SER A 557 -0.54 -2.04 21.57
CA SER A 557 -0.35 -2.58 20.20
C SER A 557 -0.60 -1.52 19.12
N ALA A 558 -1.66 -0.70 19.25
CA ALA A 558 -1.95 0.37 18.32
C ALA A 558 -0.85 1.46 18.29
N HIS A 559 -0.26 1.80 19.44
CA HIS A 559 0.87 2.75 19.48
C HIS A 559 2.08 2.20 18.74
N ARG A 560 2.42 0.92 18.95
CA ARG A 560 3.52 0.26 18.20
C ARG A 560 3.27 0.24 16.70
N ASN A 561 2.04 -0.02 16.28
CA ASN A 561 1.66 0.03 14.86
C ASN A 561 1.83 1.44 14.27
N ASN A 562 1.53 2.48 15.05
CA ASN A 562 1.77 3.87 14.66
C ASN A 562 3.27 4.21 14.63
N ASP A 563 4.05 3.74 15.61
CA ASP A 563 5.52 3.90 15.59
C ASP A 563 6.10 3.27 14.33
N VAL A 564 5.68 2.04 14.00
CA VAL A 564 6.08 1.35 12.76
C VAL A 564 5.75 2.16 11.52
N ALA A 565 4.53 2.71 11.43
CA ALA A 565 4.13 3.55 10.31
C ALA A 565 5.01 4.81 10.21
N THR A 566 5.24 5.49 11.33
CA THR A 566 6.11 6.67 11.42
C THR A 566 7.53 6.36 10.93
N ILE A 567 8.10 5.21 11.35
CA ILE A 567 9.45 4.80 10.98
C ILE A 567 9.53 4.46 9.49
N LEU A 568 8.62 3.62 8.99
CA LEU A 568 8.68 3.13 7.61
C LEU A 568 8.28 4.17 6.56
N GLU A 569 7.52 5.20 6.95
CA GLU A 569 7.11 6.31 6.11
C GLU A 569 8.01 7.55 6.24
N ALA A 570 9.04 7.50 7.09
CA ALA A 570 9.96 8.62 7.26
C ALA A 570 10.77 8.90 5.98
N GLU A 571 10.80 10.16 5.54
CA GLU A 571 11.44 10.62 4.30
C GLU A 571 12.73 11.41 4.58
N GLY A 572 13.60 10.90 5.41
CA GLY A 572 14.84 11.60 5.80
C GLY A 572 16.12 11.10 5.13
N LEU A 573 16.06 10.01 4.37
CA LEU A 573 17.18 9.53 3.59
C LEU A 573 17.34 10.37 2.30
N PRO A 574 18.57 10.56 1.78
CA PRO A 574 18.80 11.28 0.54
C PRO A 574 18.13 10.59 -0.65
N SER A 575 17.41 11.37 -1.49
CA SER A 575 16.86 10.86 -2.75
C SER A 575 17.93 10.68 -3.81
N GLU A 576 17.70 9.75 -4.73
CA GLU A 576 18.46 9.61 -5.97
C GLU A 576 17.93 10.60 -7.01
N PRO A 577 18.71 11.59 -7.47
CA PRO A 577 18.25 12.56 -8.44
C PRO A 577 18.11 11.97 -9.85
N ASN A 578 18.92 10.98 -10.20
CA ASN A 578 18.93 10.38 -11.53
C ASN A 578 17.80 9.38 -11.68
N LEU A 579 16.83 9.64 -12.55
CA LEU A 579 15.65 8.82 -12.79
C LEU A 579 16.01 7.41 -13.28
N ASP A 580 17.01 7.28 -14.16
CA ASP A 580 17.45 5.96 -14.66
C ASP A 580 18.04 5.10 -13.54
N MET A 581 18.77 5.73 -12.61
CA MET A 581 19.32 5.03 -11.45
C MET A 581 18.24 4.68 -10.42
N ARG A 582 17.17 5.46 -10.28
CA ARG A 582 16.07 5.13 -9.36
C ARG A 582 15.50 3.76 -9.67
N SER A 583 15.13 3.51 -10.93
CA SER A 583 14.51 2.25 -11.35
C SER A 583 15.46 1.05 -11.31
N SER A 584 16.79 1.28 -11.25
CA SER A 584 17.76 0.20 -11.11
C SER A 584 18.14 -0.13 -9.65
N LEU A 585 18.13 0.87 -8.76
CA LEU A 585 18.55 0.75 -7.37
C LEU A 585 17.39 0.52 -6.39
N TYR A 586 16.23 1.07 -6.70
CA TYR A 586 15.07 1.08 -5.80
C TYR A 586 13.89 0.33 -6.38
N VAL A 587 12.94 -0.03 -5.53
CA VAL A 587 11.75 -0.81 -5.89
C VAL A 587 10.48 -0.05 -5.55
N GLY A 588 9.36 -0.48 -6.13
CA GLY A 588 8.05 0.09 -5.86
C GLY A 588 7.93 1.57 -6.21
N GLY A 589 8.64 2.00 -7.26
CA GLY A 589 8.64 3.39 -7.73
C GLY A 589 9.32 4.39 -6.79
N GLY A 590 10.07 3.91 -5.80
CA GLY A 590 10.74 4.75 -4.80
C GLY A 590 11.95 5.50 -5.34
N ASP A 591 12.39 6.53 -4.60
CA ASP A 591 13.57 7.34 -4.92
C ASP A 591 14.71 7.22 -3.88
N GLY A 592 14.54 6.32 -2.91
CA GLY A 592 15.50 6.06 -1.84
C GLY A 592 15.30 6.87 -0.57
N LYS A 593 14.28 7.75 -0.48
CA LYS A 593 13.99 8.53 0.72
C LYS A 593 13.39 7.70 1.84
N GLN A 594 12.60 6.68 1.51
CA GLN A 594 11.90 5.82 2.46
C GLN A 594 12.56 4.46 2.57
N ILE A 595 12.38 3.80 3.72
CA ILE A 595 12.87 2.44 3.94
C ILE A 595 12.34 1.48 2.87
N LEU A 596 11.05 1.54 2.57
CA LEU A 596 10.40 0.62 1.64
C LEU A 596 10.77 0.84 0.17
N ASP A 597 11.54 1.88 -0.14
CA ASP A 597 12.13 2.08 -1.47
C ASP A 597 13.31 1.14 -1.72
N HIS A 598 13.98 0.68 -0.64
CA HIS A 598 15.15 -0.17 -0.78
C HIS A 598 14.77 -1.60 -1.17
N GLU A 599 15.60 -2.20 -2.01
CA GLU A 599 15.41 -3.56 -2.52
C GLU A 599 15.42 -4.57 -1.37
N ILE A 600 16.35 -4.41 -0.44
CA ILE A 600 16.54 -5.31 0.69
C ILE A 600 16.48 -4.51 1.99
N CYS A 601 15.53 -4.86 2.85
CA CYS A 601 15.36 -4.26 4.16
C CYS A 601 15.51 -5.33 5.24
N ILE A 602 16.36 -5.10 6.24
CA ILE A 602 16.50 -5.95 7.42
C ILE A 602 16.22 -5.11 8.65
N LEU A 603 15.18 -5.49 9.39
CA LEU A 603 14.72 -4.81 10.58
C LEU A 603 15.01 -5.69 11.81
N ASN A 604 15.66 -5.11 12.78
CA ASN A 604 15.92 -5.72 14.06
C ASN A 604 15.53 -4.76 15.21
N GLY A 605 15.30 -5.30 16.39
CA GLY A 605 15.08 -4.44 17.55
C GLY A 605 14.17 -5.02 18.60
N ASP A 606 14.02 -4.25 19.69
CA ASP A 606 12.96 -4.43 20.67
C ASP A 606 11.67 -3.82 20.14
N LEU A 607 10.88 -4.64 19.48
CA LEU A 607 9.60 -4.24 18.89
C LEU A 607 8.46 -4.19 19.93
N ASN A 608 8.71 -4.66 21.15
CA ASN A 608 7.79 -4.59 22.29
C ASN A 608 6.39 -5.20 22.07
N TYR A 609 6.17 -5.99 21.01
CA TYR A 609 4.91 -6.71 20.83
C TYR A 609 4.76 -7.79 21.91
N ARG A 610 3.54 -7.98 22.38
CA ARG A 610 3.22 -8.84 23.52
C ARG A 610 2.32 -10.00 23.10
N ILE A 611 2.02 -10.89 24.04
CA ILE A 611 1.05 -11.98 23.85
C ILE A 611 -0.31 -11.49 24.33
N ASP A 612 -1.32 -11.53 23.46
CA ASP A 612 -2.67 -11.03 23.73
C ASP A 612 -3.59 -12.06 24.36
N ALA A 613 -4.56 -11.56 25.12
CA ALA A 613 -5.71 -12.30 25.65
C ALA A 613 -5.34 -13.63 26.35
N MET A 614 -4.18 -13.67 27.05
CA MET A 614 -3.73 -14.84 27.79
C MET A 614 -3.13 -14.42 29.13
N PRO A 615 -3.64 -14.99 30.25
CA PRO A 615 -3.06 -14.76 31.57
C PRO A 615 -1.59 -15.24 31.67
N ARG A 616 -0.77 -14.50 32.41
CA ARG A 616 0.67 -14.79 32.57
C ARG A 616 0.98 -16.24 32.97
N ASN A 617 0.26 -16.76 33.95
CA ASN A 617 0.47 -18.15 34.42
C ASN A 617 0.24 -19.19 33.30
N ILE A 618 -0.69 -18.94 32.42
CA ILE A 618 -0.93 -19.80 31.24
C ILE A 618 0.19 -19.64 30.22
N VAL A 619 0.66 -18.40 29.98
CA VAL A 619 1.81 -18.15 29.09
C VAL A 619 3.05 -18.86 29.59
N VAL A 620 3.39 -18.74 30.89
CA VAL A 620 4.54 -19.40 31.50
C VAL A 620 4.42 -20.93 31.36
N LYS A 621 3.24 -21.52 31.65
CA LYS A 621 3.00 -22.94 31.49
C LYS A 621 3.24 -23.42 30.04
N HIS A 622 2.75 -22.70 29.04
CA HIS A 622 3.01 -23.04 27.64
C HIS A 622 4.49 -22.93 27.25
N VAL A 623 5.21 -21.96 27.80
CA VAL A 623 6.67 -21.87 27.59
C VAL A 623 7.38 -23.07 28.21
N GLU A 624 7.07 -23.43 29.46
CA GLU A 624 7.65 -24.57 30.17
C GLU A 624 7.34 -25.92 29.48
N SER A 625 6.17 -26.00 28.85
CA SER A 625 5.75 -27.18 28.07
C SER A 625 6.23 -27.15 26.62
N ASN A 626 7.00 -26.14 26.19
CA ASN A 626 7.46 -25.89 24.82
C ASN A 626 6.32 -25.82 23.77
N GLU A 627 5.14 -25.37 24.20
CA GLU A 627 3.97 -25.19 23.32
C GLU A 627 3.95 -23.79 22.71
N LEU A 628 5.06 -23.39 22.06
CA LEU A 628 5.29 -22.04 21.58
C LEU A 628 4.31 -21.60 20.48
N SER A 629 3.83 -22.53 19.65
CA SER A 629 2.87 -22.23 18.58
C SER A 629 1.58 -21.60 19.10
N LYS A 630 1.05 -22.08 20.23
CA LYS A 630 -0.16 -21.54 20.87
C LYS A 630 0.02 -20.09 21.32
N LEU A 631 1.23 -19.72 21.72
CA LEU A 631 1.60 -18.37 22.12
C LEU A 631 1.82 -17.47 20.90
N LEU A 632 2.46 -17.98 19.84
CA LEU A 632 2.70 -17.26 18.60
C LEU A 632 1.40 -16.90 17.84
N ASP A 633 0.36 -17.72 17.99
CA ASP A 633 -0.99 -17.39 17.49
C ASP A 633 -1.62 -16.17 18.21
N ARG A 634 -1.13 -15.85 19.41
CA ARG A 634 -1.53 -14.70 20.22
C ARG A 634 -0.50 -13.57 20.23
N ASP A 635 0.58 -13.71 19.50
CA ASP A 635 1.60 -12.67 19.35
C ASP A 635 1.01 -11.46 18.61
N GLN A 636 1.09 -10.28 19.23
CA GLN A 636 0.49 -9.04 18.72
C GLN A 636 1.05 -8.60 17.36
N LEU A 637 2.33 -8.91 17.06
CA LEU A 637 2.90 -8.63 15.74
C LEU A 637 2.24 -9.52 14.68
N ASN A 638 2.12 -10.83 14.95
CA ASN A 638 1.46 -11.78 14.05
C ASN A 638 -0.02 -11.43 13.85
N ILE A 639 -0.71 -11.02 14.93
CA ILE A 639 -2.10 -10.56 14.86
C ILE A 639 -2.20 -9.29 14.00
N SER A 640 -1.32 -8.30 14.22
CA SER A 640 -1.31 -7.06 13.43
C SER A 640 -1.05 -7.32 11.95
N ARG A 641 -0.11 -8.19 11.61
CA ARG A 641 0.18 -8.60 10.23
C ARG A 641 -1.01 -9.27 9.54
N LYS A 642 -1.84 -10.01 10.30
CA LYS A 642 -3.01 -10.72 9.77
C LYS A 642 -4.25 -9.82 9.66
N ARG A 643 -4.48 -8.89 10.61
CA ARG A 643 -5.80 -8.27 10.82
C ARG A 643 -5.84 -6.76 10.71
N VAL A 644 -4.69 -6.08 10.64
CA VAL A 644 -4.65 -4.63 10.53
C VAL A 644 -4.42 -4.24 9.07
N ALA A 645 -5.45 -3.64 8.45
CA ALA A 645 -5.38 -3.19 7.08
C ALA A 645 -4.25 -2.15 6.90
N GLY A 646 -3.38 -2.37 5.92
CA GLY A 646 -2.27 -1.46 5.63
C GLY A 646 -1.16 -1.45 6.69
N PHE A 647 -1.07 -2.47 7.55
CA PHE A 647 0.00 -2.58 8.53
C PHE A 647 1.36 -2.64 7.83
N ARG A 648 2.25 -1.71 8.18
CA ARG A 648 3.48 -1.47 7.42
C ARG A 648 4.52 -2.59 7.51
N LEU A 649 4.48 -3.46 8.54
CA LEU A 649 5.33 -4.66 8.60
C LEU A 649 4.68 -5.90 7.95
N ALA A 650 3.50 -5.78 7.32
CA ALA A 650 2.91 -6.89 6.57
C ALA A 650 3.86 -7.48 5.49
N PRO A 651 4.63 -6.65 4.74
CA PRO A 651 5.59 -7.14 3.74
C PRO A 651 6.84 -7.82 4.31
N PHE A 652 7.08 -7.69 5.61
CA PHE A 652 8.26 -8.27 6.25
C PHE A 652 7.98 -9.69 6.70
N THR A 653 8.99 -10.51 6.65
CA THR A 653 8.93 -11.92 7.05
C THR A 653 10.09 -12.25 8.01
N GLU A 654 10.01 -13.39 8.68
CA GLU A 654 11.04 -13.93 9.57
C GLU A 654 10.97 -15.46 9.54
N LEU A 655 12.07 -16.13 9.89
CA LEU A 655 12.02 -17.57 10.13
C LEU A 655 11.07 -17.89 11.30
N PRO A 656 10.50 -19.12 11.34
CA PRO A 656 9.75 -19.57 12.48
C PRO A 656 10.54 -19.43 13.79
N ILE A 657 9.91 -18.83 14.79
CA ILE A 657 10.50 -18.71 16.11
C ILE A 657 10.42 -20.08 16.81
N THR A 658 11.58 -20.65 17.13
CA THR A 658 11.70 -21.97 17.81
C THR A 658 12.26 -21.87 19.22
N PHE A 659 12.58 -20.65 19.67
CA PHE A 659 13.13 -20.36 20.98
C PHE A 659 12.08 -19.74 21.93
N PRO A 660 12.22 -19.88 23.24
CA PRO A 660 11.33 -19.28 24.24
C PRO A 660 11.33 -17.74 24.16
N PRO A 661 10.30 -17.06 24.72
CA PRO A 661 10.23 -15.60 24.79
C PRO A 661 11.52 -14.95 25.31
N THR A 662 11.87 -13.78 24.73
CA THR A 662 13.11 -13.06 25.04
C THR A 662 13.00 -12.11 26.23
N TYR A 663 11.80 -11.82 26.69
CA TYR A 663 11.44 -10.85 27.72
C TYR A 663 10.35 -11.42 28.62
N LYS A 664 10.13 -11.08 29.84
CA LYS A 664 10.96 -10.35 30.79
C LYS A 664 11.56 -11.30 31.80
N TYR A 665 12.85 -11.23 31.97
CA TYR A 665 13.60 -12.03 32.95
C TYR A 665 13.99 -11.22 34.18
N ASP A 666 14.23 -11.88 35.31
CA ASP A 666 14.96 -11.32 36.42
C ASP A 666 16.45 -11.22 36.03
N VAL A 667 17.04 -10.03 36.20
CA VAL A 667 18.45 -9.81 35.86
C VAL A 667 19.34 -10.72 36.71
N GLY A 668 20.34 -11.34 36.10
CA GLY A 668 21.21 -12.32 36.74
C GLY A 668 20.60 -13.73 36.86
N SER A 669 19.43 -14.00 36.28
CA SER A 669 18.67 -15.27 36.41
C SER A 669 18.01 -15.66 35.11
N ASP A 670 17.67 -16.94 35.01
CA ASP A 670 16.85 -17.47 33.89
C ASP A 670 15.35 -17.59 34.24
N LYS A 671 14.95 -16.92 35.32
CA LYS A 671 13.55 -16.91 35.75
C LYS A 671 12.81 -15.71 35.13
N TYR A 672 11.59 -15.95 34.65
CA TYR A 672 10.71 -14.88 34.20
C TYR A 672 10.26 -14.03 35.40
N ASP A 673 10.13 -12.72 35.15
CA ASP A 673 9.82 -11.62 36.06
C ASP A 673 9.09 -12.04 37.34
N SER A 674 9.83 -12.00 38.47
CA SER A 674 9.31 -12.27 39.79
C SER A 674 8.91 -11.00 40.56
N SER A 675 9.10 -9.82 39.97
CA SER A 675 8.73 -8.52 40.57
C SER A 675 7.22 -8.43 40.84
N GLU A 676 6.82 -7.42 41.62
CA GLU A 676 5.40 -7.15 41.90
C GLU A 676 4.58 -6.96 40.64
N LYS A 677 5.17 -6.44 39.55
CA LYS A 677 4.52 -6.21 38.27
C LYS A 677 4.22 -7.49 37.50
N LYS A 678 4.95 -8.58 37.78
CA LYS A 678 4.77 -9.93 37.18
C LYS A 678 4.45 -9.89 35.68
N ARG A 679 5.30 -9.27 34.88
CA ARG A 679 5.07 -9.08 33.44
C ARG A 679 5.06 -10.42 32.71
N SER A 680 4.13 -10.56 31.75
CA SER A 680 4.02 -11.77 30.94
C SER A 680 5.21 -11.90 30.00
N PRO A 681 5.76 -13.11 29.81
CA PRO A 681 6.76 -13.39 28.78
C PRO A 681 6.26 -12.97 27.39
N ALA A 682 7.18 -12.49 26.53
CA ALA A 682 6.87 -12.12 25.15
C ALA A 682 8.14 -12.13 24.28
N TRP A 683 7.96 -12.27 22.96
CA TRP A 683 9.01 -12.12 21.96
C TRP A 683 9.09 -10.64 21.55
N CYS A 684 9.71 -9.83 22.40
CA CYS A 684 9.89 -8.39 22.14
C CYS A 684 10.98 -8.13 21.09
N ASP A 685 12.01 -8.96 21.07
CA ASP A 685 13.23 -8.80 20.28
C ASP A 685 13.14 -9.66 19.03
N ARG A 686 13.09 -9.02 17.85
CA ARG A 686 12.77 -9.67 16.60
C ARG A 686 13.75 -9.29 15.47
N LEU A 687 13.86 -10.20 14.49
CA LEU A 687 14.57 -9.99 13.22
C LEU A 687 13.62 -10.25 12.07
N LEU A 688 13.35 -9.23 11.28
CA LEU A 688 12.46 -9.30 10.12
C LEU A 688 13.21 -8.85 8.88
N PHE A 689 12.80 -9.35 7.71
CA PHE A 689 13.35 -8.88 6.43
C PHE A 689 12.28 -8.74 5.36
N ARG A 690 12.55 -7.89 4.39
CA ARG A 690 11.78 -7.73 3.17
C ARG A 690 12.73 -7.66 2.00
N SER A 691 12.42 -8.40 0.94
CA SER A 691 13.18 -8.40 -0.32
C SER A 691 12.31 -8.87 -1.48
N PRO A 692 12.72 -8.69 -2.74
CA PRO A 692 12.18 -9.46 -3.86
C PRO A 692 12.33 -10.96 -3.60
N ALA A 693 11.47 -11.78 -4.21
CA ALA A 693 11.45 -13.23 -4.02
C ALA A 693 12.84 -13.84 -4.31
N GLY A 694 13.29 -14.68 -3.39
CA GLY A 694 14.57 -15.41 -3.53
C GLY A 694 15.84 -14.58 -3.33
N ARG A 695 15.75 -13.26 -3.09
CA ARG A 695 16.95 -12.39 -2.93
C ARG A 695 17.51 -12.40 -1.51
N VAL A 696 16.73 -12.76 -0.51
CA VAL A 696 17.17 -12.94 0.88
C VAL A 696 16.65 -14.26 1.42
N LYS A 697 17.54 -15.04 2.05
CA LYS A 697 17.20 -16.23 2.83
C LYS A 697 17.77 -16.05 4.22
N GLN A 698 16.93 -16.05 5.25
CA GLN A 698 17.37 -16.10 6.64
C GLN A 698 17.83 -17.54 6.92
N LEU A 699 19.11 -17.72 7.24
CA LEU A 699 19.73 -19.03 7.44
C LEU A 699 19.62 -19.49 8.88
N GLU A 700 19.61 -18.54 9.83
CA GLU A 700 19.59 -18.80 11.25
C GLU A 700 18.78 -17.74 11.98
N TYR A 701 18.08 -18.15 13.03
CA TYR A 701 17.33 -17.27 13.93
C TYR A 701 17.34 -17.89 15.31
N ARG A 702 18.08 -17.29 16.25
CA ARG A 702 18.28 -17.84 17.59
C ARG A 702 18.30 -16.80 18.69
N ARG A 703 17.94 -17.21 19.89
CA ARG A 703 18.14 -16.54 21.16
C ARG A 703 19.46 -17.01 21.77
N HIS A 704 20.21 -16.11 22.40
CA HIS A 704 21.44 -16.45 23.12
C HIS A 704 21.14 -16.74 24.60
N GLU A 705 21.35 -17.99 24.97
CA GLU A 705 21.22 -18.47 26.35
C GLU A 705 22.43 -18.04 27.17
N GLY A 706 22.26 -18.00 28.50
CA GLY A 706 23.38 -17.67 29.41
C GLY A 706 23.79 -16.20 29.46
N VAL A 707 23.07 -15.31 28.76
CA VAL A 707 23.26 -13.86 28.81
C VAL A 707 22.25 -13.24 29.77
N TYR A 708 22.63 -13.06 31.01
CA TYR A 708 21.75 -12.67 32.13
C TYR A 708 21.90 -11.20 32.58
N TYR A 709 22.63 -10.39 31.84
CA TYR A 709 22.95 -9.00 32.21
C TYR A 709 21.77 -8.05 32.06
N SER A 710 20.74 -8.42 31.30
CA SER A 710 19.54 -7.64 31.06
C SER A 710 18.28 -8.46 31.33
N ASP A 711 17.14 -7.81 31.47
CA ASP A 711 15.82 -8.43 31.51
C ASP A 711 15.34 -8.92 30.12
N HIS A 712 16.16 -8.68 29.09
CA HIS A 712 16.02 -9.27 27.74
C HIS A 712 17.16 -10.24 27.41
N ARG A 713 16.87 -11.22 26.57
CA ARG A 713 17.89 -12.11 25.98
C ARG A 713 18.25 -11.64 24.58
N PRO A 714 19.56 -11.61 24.23
CA PRO A 714 19.98 -11.25 22.85
C PRO A 714 19.43 -12.24 21.83
N VAL A 715 19.15 -11.71 20.64
CA VAL A 715 18.72 -12.49 19.49
C VAL A 715 19.63 -12.19 18.31
N SER A 716 20.02 -13.23 17.57
CA SER A 716 20.78 -13.08 16.33
C SER A 716 20.23 -13.94 15.21
N GLY A 717 20.61 -13.57 14.00
CA GLY A 717 20.32 -14.34 12.78
C GLY A 717 21.32 -14.08 11.70
N VAL A 718 21.45 -15.04 10.79
CA VAL A 718 22.29 -14.92 9.62
C VAL A 718 21.40 -14.90 8.38
N PHE A 719 21.71 -13.96 7.50
CA PHE A 719 20.97 -13.76 6.24
C PHE A 719 21.92 -13.98 5.07
N LYS A 720 21.54 -14.86 4.16
CA LYS A 720 22.14 -14.94 2.82
C LYS A 720 21.43 -13.92 1.95
N ILE A 721 22.18 -13.00 1.36
CA ILE A 721 21.68 -11.88 0.58
C ILE A 721 22.28 -12.00 -0.82
N THR A 722 21.45 -12.14 -1.85
CA THR A 722 21.88 -12.14 -3.23
C THR A 722 21.85 -10.71 -3.77
N VAL A 723 23.03 -10.12 -3.97
CA VAL A 723 23.19 -8.77 -4.55
C VAL A 723 23.38 -8.85 -6.05
N LYS A 724 22.94 -7.81 -6.76
CA LYS A 724 23.06 -7.69 -8.22
C LYS A 724 24.11 -6.66 -8.60
N LYS A 725 24.76 -6.88 -9.74
CA LYS A 725 25.58 -5.89 -10.43
C LYS A 725 24.99 -5.68 -11.82
N VAL A 726 24.56 -4.45 -12.11
CA VAL A 726 23.89 -4.07 -13.35
C VAL A 726 24.92 -3.79 -14.45
N ASP A 727 24.70 -4.35 -15.63
CA ASP A 727 25.32 -3.96 -16.89
C ASP A 727 24.44 -2.92 -17.56
N GLU A 728 24.85 -1.65 -17.51
CA GLU A 728 24.07 -0.52 -18.01
C GLU A 728 23.81 -0.57 -19.52
N GLY A 729 24.72 -1.17 -20.31
CA GLY A 729 24.56 -1.33 -21.75
C GLY A 729 23.41 -2.30 -22.07
N LYS A 730 23.43 -3.48 -21.44
CA LYS A 730 22.38 -4.49 -21.58
C LYS A 730 21.06 -3.98 -21.01
N ARG A 731 21.09 -3.28 -19.87
CA ARG A 731 19.89 -2.71 -19.26
C ARG A 731 19.17 -1.74 -20.19
N LYS A 732 19.89 -0.83 -20.84
CA LYS A 732 19.30 0.10 -21.83
C LYS A 732 18.66 -0.64 -23.01
N GLN A 733 19.27 -1.73 -23.46
CA GLN A 733 18.73 -2.55 -24.55
C GLN A 733 17.45 -3.30 -24.12
N THR A 734 17.44 -3.90 -22.92
CA THR A 734 16.27 -4.55 -22.34
C THR A 734 15.15 -3.55 -22.12
N LEU A 735 15.45 -2.34 -21.62
CA LEU A 735 14.47 -1.27 -21.41
C LEU A 735 13.79 -0.85 -22.73
N LYS A 736 14.58 -0.68 -23.80
CA LYS A 736 14.02 -0.39 -25.13
C LYS A 736 13.06 -1.48 -25.61
N SER A 737 13.41 -2.74 -25.37
CA SER A 737 12.52 -3.87 -25.67
C SER A 737 11.26 -3.85 -24.81
N ALA A 738 11.35 -3.53 -23.50
CA ALA A 738 10.21 -3.43 -22.60
C ALA A 738 9.22 -2.35 -23.07
N TYR A 739 9.69 -1.17 -23.47
CA TYR A 739 8.83 -0.12 -24.04
C TYR A 739 8.16 -0.57 -25.34
N ALA A 740 8.86 -1.28 -26.22
CA ALA A 740 8.28 -1.81 -27.45
C ALA A 740 7.17 -2.85 -27.18
N ASP A 741 7.33 -3.67 -26.14
CA ASP A 741 6.33 -4.64 -25.72
C ASP A 741 5.13 -3.95 -25.05
N PHE A 742 5.38 -2.91 -24.26
CA PHE A 742 4.30 -2.08 -23.69
C PHE A 742 3.47 -1.42 -24.80
N GLU A 743 4.09 -0.87 -25.83
CA GLU A 743 3.36 -0.26 -26.96
C GLU A 743 2.44 -1.24 -27.69
N LYS A 744 2.82 -2.50 -27.82
CA LYS A 744 1.92 -3.56 -28.35
C LYS A 744 0.72 -3.78 -27.43
N MET A 745 0.96 -3.86 -26.13
CA MET A 745 -0.10 -4.02 -25.13
C MET A 745 -1.00 -2.78 -25.08
N ARG A 746 -0.43 -1.58 -25.09
CA ARG A 746 -1.16 -0.30 -25.12
C ARG A 746 -2.15 -0.22 -26.28
N LYS A 747 -1.71 -0.58 -27.49
CA LYS A 747 -2.60 -0.64 -28.66
C LYS A 747 -3.81 -1.52 -28.43
N LYS A 748 -3.61 -2.72 -27.86
CA LYS A 748 -4.70 -3.63 -27.51
C LYS A 748 -5.62 -3.03 -26.44
N MET A 749 -5.07 -2.46 -25.38
CA MET A 749 -5.86 -1.81 -24.32
C MET A 749 -6.69 -0.65 -24.86
N LEU A 750 -6.14 0.16 -25.78
CA LEU A 750 -6.86 1.25 -26.44
C LEU A 750 -7.99 0.72 -27.34
N GLU A 751 -7.75 -0.32 -28.12
CA GLU A 751 -8.79 -0.94 -28.95
C GLU A 751 -9.95 -1.48 -28.08
N ASP A 752 -9.63 -2.22 -27.02
CA ASP A 752 -10.63 -2.74 -26.07
C ASP A 752 -11.37 -1.59 -25.35
N GLY A 753 -10.64 -0.53 -24.97
CA GLY A 753 -11.21 0.67 -24.36
C GLY A 753 -12.15 1.41 -25.31
N CYS A 754 -11.78 1.57 -26.58
CA CYS A 754 -12.64 2.18 -27.61
C CYS A 754 -13.92 1.37 -27.86
N VAL A 755 -13.81 0.03 -27.90
CA VAL A 755 -15.01 -0.83 -28.00
C VAL A 755 -15.94 -0.59 -26.82
N LYS A 756 -15.40 -0.59 -25.58
CA LYS A 756 -16.19 -0.33 -24.37
C LYS A 756 -16.83 1.06 -24.39
N TYR A 757 -16.10 2.08 -24.82
CA TYR A 757 -16.62 3.44 -24.92
C TYR A 757 -17.79 3.52 -25.90
N LEU A 758 -17.67 2.93 -27.08
CA LEU A 758 -18.74 2.91 -28.09
C LEU A 758 -19.99 2.16 -27.61
N VAL A 759 -19.79 1.00 -26.98
CA VAL A 759 -20.89 0.20 -26.44
C VAL A 759 -21.59 0.93 -25.29
N ASN A 760 -20.84 1.36 -24.28
CA ASN A 760 -21.41 1.91 -23.05
C ASN A 760 -21.96 3.35 -23.23
N SER A 761 -21.31 4.17 -24.07
CA SER A 761 -21.68 5.58 -24.22
C SER A 761 -22.63 5.85 -25.36
N PHE A 762 -22.67 4.99 -26.35
CA PHE A 762 -23.53 5.17 -27.55
C PHE A 762 -24.53 4.04 -27.78
N GLY A 763 -24.46 2.94 -27.01
CA GLY A 763 -25.32 1.79 -27.18
C GLY A 763 -25.08 1.03 -28.51
N ILE A 764 -23.86 1.16 -29.08
CA ILE A 764 -23.48 0.52 -30.34
C ILE A 764 -23.19 -0.97 -30.07
N ASP A 765 -23.64 -1.85 -30.96
CA ASP A 765 -23.29 -3.26 -30.85
C ASP A 765 -21.79 -3.49 -30.89
N ARG A 766 -21.31 -4.50 -30.16
CA ARG A 766 -19.87 -4.77 -29.99
C ARG A 766 -19.15 -5.06 -31.31
N ASP A 767 -19.78 -5.76 -32.24
CA ASP A 767 -19.16 -6.11 -33.52
C ASP A 767 -19.19 -4.91 -34.48
N GLU A 768 -20.21 -4.08 -34.40
CA GLU A 768 -20.25 -2.80 -35.10
C GLU A 768 -19.17 -1.84 -34.56
N ALA A 769 -19.03 -1.73 -33.27
CA ALA A 769 -17.96 -0.94 -32.64
C ALA A 769 -16.56 -1.36 -33.13
N ARG A 770 -16.28 -2.66 -33.19
CA ARG A 770 -15.03 -3.19 -33.77
C ARG A 770 -14.84 -2.82 -35.25
N ARG A 771 -15.90 -2.83 -36.03
CA ARG A 771 -15.85 -2.41 -37.47
C ARG A 771 -15.51 -0.93 -37.59
N LEU A 772 -16.15 -0.08 -36.80
CA LEU A 772 -15.87 1.37 -36.76
C LEU A 772 -14.43 1.68 -36.44
N ILE A 773 -13.87 1.01 -35.43
CA ILE A 773 -12.45 1.21 -35.00
C ILE A 773 -11.49 0.78 -36.14
N ARG A 774 -11.78 -0.29 -36.86
CA ARG A 774 -10.93 -0.74 -37.99
C ARG A 774 -11.04 0.18 -39.22
N GLY A 775 -12.17 0.86 -39.40
CA GLY A 775 -12.37 1.80 -40.49
C GLY A 775 -11.84 3.21 -40.22
N ALA A 776 -11.63 3.56 -38.95
CA ALA A 776 -11.06 4.83 -38.54
C ALA A 776 -9.50 4.83 -38.51
N LYS A 777 -8.86 3.67 -38.65
CA LYS A 777 -7.41 3.48 -38.84
C LYS A 777 -7.05 3.50 -40.31
#